data_f6219e881619634fd95061d832738e8b
#
_entry.id   f6219e881619634fd95061d832738e8b
#
_cell.length_a   1.000
_cell.length_b   1.000
_cell.length_c   1.000
_cell.angle_alpha   90.00
_cell.angle_beta   90.00
_cell.angle_gamma   90.00
#
_symmetry.space_group_name_H-M   'P 1'
#
loop_
_entity.id
_entity.type
_entity.pdbx_description
1 polymer ?
#
loop_
_entity_poly.entity_id
_entity_poly.type
_entity_poly.pdbx_seq_one_letter_code
_entity_poly.pdbx_strand_id
1 'polypeptide(L)'
;VGRPVILGNGSLTVGLNEAGLVHDFYYPYVGLDNLTTSRSDHHKIGIYVDGSFSWVEQGAWQTNVDFDADSLVSQVLMTNQDLGIELELHDFVDYEFNAFCRHVIIRNMRAVPRTVRIFFHQVFQISRAGRADTALFVPDQNYILDYKGRCSLLVYSQKESGEPFDQYSVGNYEIEGKEGTWKDAEDGELTNNAVEHGGVDSVIANTLSLSANEAAAVNYWIVCADSQFGAERIHTQLLEDGLTMRMNHARDSWQEWLSQSASAIAHMSEEEQTAIKKSLLVIKAHTDRRGGVIASCDSSIYNFGRDYYSYVWPRDGCYVMWPLIRLGYTEEPKKFFSFCRDIMHPDGYMMHKYQPDKAIGSTWHPLVHGKRSELAIQEDESAIVLYILSEFYNESGDKEYVGGLYSTLIQPMANFLAKFMDEETGLPHASYDLWEEKFSTSTYTTALTWRALEEAANFADMFEYPDDAVKWRKTAEKIAGNLDVFFEPERGAFRKGFLRQPDGSLQFDNTIDVSSAYGAMMFASKVFGSSHIRSTYEAIERLLLDKSPSGGSPRYEDDNYFASNPKYMGNPWFVTTLWVAQYYLQVHRDHDAERIVEWVLSKRIPSGVLSEQINPSDSHPLSVTPLVWSHAELINILLDLRD
;
A
#
# COMPACT_ATOMS: atom_id res chain seq x y z
N VAL A 1 12.32 6.78 -7.24
CA VAL A 1 11.16 7.08 -6.39
C VAL A 1 10.24 5.88 -6.38
N GLY A 2 9.74 5.51 -5.19
CA GLY A 2 8.90 4.33 -5.02
C GLY A 2 9.61 3.15 -4.34
N ARG A 3 8.86 2.08 -4.14
CA ARG A 3 9.33 0.83 -3.52
C ARG A 3 9.05 -0.33 -4.47
N PRO A 4 10.04 -0.68 -5.32
CA PRO A 4 9.88 -1.80 -6.26
C PRO A 4 9.71 -3.16 -5.56
N VAL A 5 10.17 -3.30 -4.33
CA VAL A 5 9.99 -4.50 -3.53
C VAL A 5 9.46 -4.13 -2.15
N ILE A 6 8.42 -4.83 -1.74
CA ILE A 6 7.81 -4.73 -0.41
C ILE A 6 7.81 -6.12 0.20
N LEU A 7 8.40 -6.23 1.40
CA LEU A 7 8.52 -7.47 2.16
C LEU A 7 7.74 -7.32 3.45
N GLY A 8 7.06 -8.37 3.91
CA GLY A 8 6.31 -8.25 5.16
C GLY A 8 5.70 -9.56 5.64
N ASN A 9 5.25 -9.59 6.90
CA ASN A 9 4.59 -10.73 7.52
C ASN A 9 3.29 -10.35 8.28
N GLY A 10 2.79 -9.14 8.04
CA GLY A 10 1.60 -8.61 8.72
C GLY A 10 1.89 -7.90 10.06
N SER A 11 3.17 -7.74 10.44
CA SER A 11 3.61 -6.94 11.60
C SER A 11 4.87 -6.15 11.32
N LEU A 12 5.80 -6.73 10.60
CA LEU A 12 6.99 -6.08 10.08
C LEU A 12 6.81 -5.88 8.58
N THR A 13 7.07 -4.66 8.09
CA THR A 13 7.06 -4.33 6.66
C THR A 13 8.32 -3.58 6.29
N VAL A 14 8.97 -4.02 5.23
CA VAL A 14 10.21 -3.42 4.72
C VAL A 14 10.04 -3.07 3.25
N GLY A 15 10.30 -1.81 2.91
CA GLY A 15 10.32 -1.31 1.53
C GLY A 15 11.75 -1.14 1.03
N LEU A 16 12.07 -1.75 -0.11
CA LEU A 16 13.35 -1.54 -0.80
C LEU A 16 13.18 -0.47 -1.88
N ASN A 17 14.17 0.41 -2.00
CA ASN A 17 14.22 1.43 -3.04
C ASN A 17 14.78 0.88 -4.37
N GLU A 18 14.92 1.74 -5.38
CA GLU A 18 15.44 1.39 -6.72
C GLU A 18 16.90 0.89 -6.71
N ALA A 19 17.66 1.18 -5.66
CA ALA A 19 19.00 0.64 -5.46
C ALA A 19 18.99 -0.71 -4.70
N GLY A 20 17.84 -1.27 -4.37
CA GLY A 20 17.71 -2.50 -3.59
C GLY A 20 18.05 -2.34 -2.10
N LEU A 21 18.00 -1.10 -1.59
CA LEU A 21 18.34 -0.78 -0.21
C LEU A 21 17.08 -0.55 0.63
N VAL A 22 17.15 -0.94 1.90
CA VAL A 22 16.06 -0.69 2.86
C VAL A 22 15.86 0.81 3.03
N HIS A 23 14.65 1.29 2.75
CA HIS A 23 14.28 2.69 2.84
C HIS A 23 13.08 2.92 3.77
N ASP A 24 12.11 1.98 3.82
CA ASP A 24 11.03 1.96 4.79
C ASP A 24 11.13 0.72 5.67
N PHE A 25 10.89 0.89 6.96
CA PHE A 25 10.97 -0.17 7.94
C PHE A 25 9.91 0.06 9.03
N TYR A 26 8.78 -0.63 8.91
CA TYR A 26 7.61 -0.45 9.80
C TYR A 26 7.49 -1.60 10.80
N TYR A 27 7.40 -1.26 12.07
CA TYR A 27 7.17 -2.18 13.19
C TYR A 27 6.54 -1.42 14.38
N PRO A 28 5.61 -1.97 15.16
CA PRO A 28 5.08 -3.33 15.15
C PRO A 28 3.79 -3.53 14.34
N TYR A 29 3.38 -2.52 13.57
CA TYR A 29 2.22 -2.57 12.68
C TYR A 29 2.67 -2.36 11.23
N VAL A 30 1.93 -2.92 10.29
CA VAL A 30 2.09 -2.57 8.88
C VAL A 30 1.76 -1.08 8.70
N GLY A 31 2.79 -0.27 8.44
CA GLY A 31 2.66 1.18 8.26
C GLY A 31 2.83 2.05 9.52
N LEU A 32 3.20 1.45 10.70
CA LEU A 32 3.39 2.19 11.94
C LEU A 32 4.30 1.41 12.93
N ASP A 33 5.37 2.02 13.55
CA ASP A 33 6.02 3.26 13.13
C ASP A 33 7.00 2.99 12.01
N ASN A 34 7.26 3.98 11.15
CA ASN A 34 8.43 3.90 10.29
C ASN A 34 9.68 4.16 11.12
N LEU A 35 10.55 3.17 11.24
CA LEU A 35 11.79 3.21 12.03
C LEU A 35 12.97 3.77 11.26
N THR A 36 12.82 4.11 9.97
CA THR A 36 13.77 4.88 9.19
C THR A 36 13.40 6.37 9.22
N THR A 37 14.29 7.23 8.73
CA THR A 37 14.04 8.68 8.75
C THR A 37 12.97 9.15 7.77
N SER A 38 12.51 8.29 6.88
CA SER A 38 11.45 8.55 5.88
C SER A 38 11.73 9.72 4.93
N ARG A 39 12.98 10.17 4.80
CA ARG A 39 13.39 11.25 3.89
C ARG A 39 14.33 10.73 2.80
N SER A 40 15.60 11.05 2.92
CA SER A 40 16.65 10.56 2.02
C SER A 40 17.47 9.44 2.62
N ASP A 41 17.28 9.17 3.90
CA ASP A 41 18.06 8.19 4.60
C ASP A 41 17.57 6.78 4.34
N HIS A 42 18.50 5.88 4.19
CA HIS A 42 18.27 4.48 3.93
C HIS A 42 19.45 3.66 4.48
N HIS A 43 19.23 2.37 4.67
CA HIS A 43 20.30 1.47 5.06
C HIS A 43 21.25 1.28 3.87
N LYS A 44 22.57 1.34 4.11
CA LYS A 44 23.58 1.30 3.05
C LYS A 44 24.27 -0.07 2.99
N ILE A 45 24.72 -0.42 1.79
CA ILE A 45 25.64 -1.54 1.55
C ILE A 45 26.91 -0.97 0.91
N GLY A 46 28.06 -1.30 1.48
CA GLY A 46 29.35 -0.85 0.97
C GLY A 46 30.30 -2.00 0.69
N ILE A 47 31.19 -1.82 -0.28
CA ILE A 47 32.25 -2.76 -0.63
C ILE A 47 33.60 -2.07 -0.58
N TYR A 48 34.53 -2.70 0.13
CA TYR A 48 35.94 -2.35 0.10
C TYR A 48 36.76 -3.48 -0.50
N VAL A 49 37.54 -3.18 -1.53
CA VAL A 49 38.40 -4.14 -2.23
C VAL A 49 39.57 -3.42 -2.89
N ASP A 50 40.78 -3.98 -2.80
CA ASP A 50 42.01 -3.46 -3.42
C ASP A 50 42.29 -1.98 -3.10
N GLY A 51 41.98 -1.53 -1.88
CA GLY A 51 42.19 -0.15 -1.43
C GLY A 51 41.11 0.83 -1.94
N SER A 52 40.05 0.36 -2.55
CA SER A 52 38.92 1.18 -3.05
C SER A 52 37.64 0.85 -2.32
N PHE A 53 36.89 1.90 -1.93
CA PHE A 53 35.58 1.79 -1.30
C PHE A 53 34.48 2.31 -2.20
N SER A 54 33.30 1.71 -2.17
CA SER A 54 32.10 2.24 -2.82
C SER A 54 30.83 1.81 -2.08
N TRP A 55 29.95 2.80 -1.77
CA TRP A 55 28.55 2.53 -1.44
C TRP A 55 27.76 2.18 -2.70
N VAL A 56 26.77 1.28 -2.57
CA VAL A 56 25.98 0.81 -3.73
C VAL A 56 25.21 1.96 -4.42
N GLU A 57 24.76 2.94 -3.67
CA GLU A 57 24.08 4.12 -4.23
C GLU A 57 25.04 5.15 -4.87
N GLN A 58 26.34 4.92 -4.82
CA GLN A 58 27.38 5.81 -5.36
C GLN A 58 28.20 5.10 -6.44
N GLY A 59 28.71 5.87 -7.39
CA GLY A 59 29.60 5.33 -8.41
C GLY A 59 28.89 4.53 -9.51
N ALA A 60 29.59 3.53 -10.07
CA ALA A 60 29.20 2.82 -11.29
C ALA A 60 28.48 1.50 -11.02
N TRP A 61 27.59 1.46 -10.04
CA TRP A 61 26.75 0.28 -9.80
C TRP A 61 25.57 0.23 -10.76
N GLN A 62 25.35 -0.93 -11.36
CA GLN A 62 24.15 -1.27 -12.12
C GLN A 62 23.31 -2.21 -11.26
N THR A 63 22.07 -1.79 -10.99
CA THR A 63 21.18 -2.52 -10.10
C THR A 63 19.90 -2.92 -10.83
N ASN A 64 19.52 -4.19 -10.69
CA ASN A 64 18.22 -4.71 -11.07
C ASN A 64 17.49 -5.16 -9.81
N VAL A 65 16.26 -4.69 -9.62
CA VAL A 65 15.47 -4.94 -8.39
C VAL A 65 14.13 -5.56 -8.77
N ASP A 66 13.91 -6.79 -8.30
CA ASP A 66 12.68 -7.55 -8.49
C ASP A 66 12.39 -8.41 -7.25
N PHE A 67 11.33 -9.19 -7.27
CA PHE A 67 10.98 -10.22 -6.30
C PHE A 67 10.34 -11.41 -6.99
N ASP A 68 10.31 -12.56 -6.31
CA ASP A 68 9.72 -13.79 -6.83
C ASP A 68 8.28 -13.59 -7.31
N ALA A 69 7.88 -14.30 -8.33
CA ALA A 69 6.50 -14.23 -8.85
C ALA A 69 5.45 -14.78 -7.87
N ASP A 70 5.89 -15.61 -6.92
CA ASP A 70 5.02 -16.37 -6.01
C ASP A 70 5.49 -16.34 -4.53
N SER A 71 6.39 -15.44 -4.20
CA SER A 71 6.81 -15.21 -2.81
C SER A 71 7.30 -13.78 -2.58
N LEU A 72 7.28 -13.34 -1.31
CA LEU A 72 7.89 -12.08 -0.88
C LEU A 72 9.39 -12.29 -0.55
N VAL A 73 10.13 -12.79 -1.52
CA VAL A 73 11.60 -12.88 -1.48
C VAL A 73 12.16 -12.05 -2.63
N SER A 74 13.05 -11.12 -2.33
CA SER A 74 13.65 -10.24 -3.34
C SER A 74 14.61 -10.97 -4.27
N GLN A 75 14.76 -10.42 -5.47
CA GLN A 75 15.74 -10.82 -6.48
C GLN A 75 16.49 -9.54 -6.88
N VAL A 76 17.58 -9.23 -6.19
CA VAL A 76 18.35 -8.00 -6.45
C VAL A 76 19.74 -8.37 -6.94
N LEU A 77 20.10 -7.86 -8.11
CA LEU A 77 21.42 -8.02 -8.70
C LEU A 77 22.09 -6.66 -8.83
N MET A 78 23.30 -6.53 -8.26
CA MET A 78 24.09 -5.30 -8.28
C MET A 78 25.48 -5.62 -8.83
N THR A 79 25.90 -4.91 -9.87
CA THR A 79 27.20 -5.15 -10.51
C THR A 79 28.01 -3.86 -10.58
N ASN A 80 29.25 -3.91 -10.14
CA ASN A 80 30.22 -2.83 -10.33
C ASN A 80 31.43 -3.35 -11.11
N GLN A 81 31.54 -2.97 -12.38
CA GLN A 81 32.60 -3.41 -13.29
C GLN A 81 33.97 -2.86 -12.90
N ASP A 82 34.02 -1.64 -12.36
CA ASP A 82 35.27 -0.99 -11.97
C ASP A 82 35.90 -1.72 -10.78
N LEU A 83 35.12 -2.06 -9.78
CA LEU A 83 35.52 -2.89 -8.65
C LEU A 83 35.67 -4.38 -9.04
N GLY A 84 35.01 -4.82 -10.10
CA GLY A 84 34.92 -6.22 -10.48
C GLY A 84 34.21 -7.06 -9.42
N ILE A 85 33.10 -6.56 -8.91
CA ILE A 85 32.25 -7.20 -7.88
C ILE A 85 30.82 -7.27 -8.37
N GLU A 86 30.21 -8.42 -8.11
CA GLU A 86 28.77 -8.65 -8.27
C GLU A 86 28.17 -9.08 -6.92
N LEU A 87 27.01 -8.52 -6.60
CA LEU A 87 26.22 -8.88 -5.42
C LEU A 87 24.86 -9.39 -5.88
N GLU A 88 24.46 -10.56 -5.39
CA GLU A 88 23.11 -11.10 -5.56
C GLU A 88 22.46 -11.18 -4.18
N LEU A 89 21.32 -10.47 -4.00
CA LEU A 89 20.63 -10.36 -2.73
C LEU A 89 19.28 -11.05 -2.80
N HIS A 90 18.99 -11.87 -1.80
CA HIS A 90 17.69 -12.45 -1.52
C HIS A 90 17.23 -11.98 -0.14
N ASP A 91 16.40 -10.94 -0.15
CA ASP A 91 15.86 -10.36 1.07
C ASP A 91 14.45 -10.90 1.33
N PHE A 92 14.12 -11.12 2.58
CA PHE A 92 12.78 -11.49 3.00
C PHE A 92 12.50 -11.02 4.43
N VAL A 93 11.23 -10.85 4.76
CA VAL A 93 10.78 -10.81 6.15
C VAL A 93 10.37 -12.23 6.52
N ASP A 94 10.90 -12.75 7.63
CA ASP A 94 10.56 -14.09 8.07
C ASP A 94 9.03 -14.22 8.27
N TYR A 95 8.46 -15.33 7.83
CA TYR A 95 7.01 -15.52 7.83
C TYR A 95 6.42 -15.59 9.24
N GLU A 96 7.16 -16.16 10.19
CA GLU A 96 6.72 -16.35 11.58
C GLU A 96 7.32 -15.32 12.54
N PHE A 97 8.58 -14.91 12.31
CA PHE A 97 9.33 -14.02 13.18
C PHE A 97 9.39 -12.59 12.63
N ASN A 98 9.40 -11.61 13.50
CA ASN A 98 9.63 -10.21 13.10
C ASN A 98 11.14 -10.00 12.85
N ALA A 99 11.62 -10.55 11.77
CA ALA A 99 13.02 -10.45 11.34
C ALA A 99 13.08 -10.13 9.84
N PHE A 100 13.78 -9.03 9.51
CA PHE A 100 14.25 -8.78 8.14
C PHE A 100 15.54 -9.56 7.94
N CYS A 101 15.58 -10.38 6.92
CA CYS A 101 16.67 -11.29 6.61
C CYS A 101 17.20 -11.02 5.21
N ARG A 102 18.52 -11.08 5.03
CA ARG A 102 19.22 -10.84 3.76
C ARG A 102 20.28 -11.90 3.54
N HIS A 103 20.16 -12.66 2.49
CA HIS A 103 21.20 -13.56 2.00
C HIS A 103 21.92 -12.89 0.84
N VAL A 104 23.22 -12.63 0.98
CA VAL A 104 24.03 -11.94 -0.04
C VAL A 104 25.10 -12.88 -0.56
N ILE A 105 25.11 -13.10 -1.86
CA ILE A 105 26.19 -13.78 -2.58
C ILE A 105 27.11 -12.72 -3.17
N ILE A 106 28.38 -12.72 -2.77
CA ILE A 106 29.40 -11.78 -3.22
C ILE A 106 30.34 -12.53 -4.18
N ARG A 107 30.41 -12.10 -5.44
CA ARG A 107 31.27 -12.70 -6.46
C ARG A 107 32.44 -11.79 -6.80
N ASN A 108 33.64 -12.35 -6.71
CA ASN A 108 34.84 -11.77 -7.29
C ASN A 108 34.85 -12.01 -8.81
N MET A 109 34.67 -11.00 -9.61
CA MET A 109 34.63 -11.08 -11.09
C MET A 109 36.04 -11.00 -11.72
N ARG A 110 37.11 -10.90 -10.92
CA ARG A 110 38.49 -10.86 -11.41
C ARG A 110 39.17 -12.23 -11.38
N ALA A 111 40.08 -12.44 -12.30
CA ALA A 111 40.85 -13.68 -12.42
C ALA A 111 42.06 -13.77 -11.44
N VAL A 112 41.95 -13.08 -10.30
CA VAL A 112 42.95 -13.07 -9.23
C VAL A 112 42.27 -13.19 -7.87
N PRO A 113 42.90 -13.84 -6.87
CA PRO A 113 42.38 -13.85 -5.51
C PRO A 113 42.37 -12.44 -4.92
N ARG A 114 41.32 -12.11 -4.16
CA ARG A 114 41.20 -10.81 -3.49
C ARG A 114 40.55 -10.94 -2.12
N THR A 115 40.87 -10.00 -1.25
CA THR A 115 40.12 -9.80 -0.01
C THR A 115 39.07 -8.75 -0.24
N VAL A 116 37.80 -9.13 -0.01
CA VAL A 116 36.62 -8.27 -0.15
C VAL A 116 35.99 -8.06 1.21
N ARG A 117 35.67 -6.84 1.56
CA ARG A 117 34.94 -6.52 2.79
C ARG A 117 33.61 -5.92 2.42
N ILE A 118 32.53 -6.52 2.96
CA ILE A 118 31.16 -6.01 2.80
C ILE A 118 30.73 -5.33 4.09
N PHE A 119 30.14 -4.14 3.96
CA PHE A 119 29.64 -3.32 5.06
C PHE A 119 28.13 -3.23 4.97
N PHE A 120 27.47 -3.41 6.11
CA PHE A 120 26.05 -3.13 6.30
C PHE A 120 25.89 -1.99 7.30
N HIS A 121 25.34 -0.88 6.83
CA HIS A 121 25.00 0.27 7.64
C HIS A 121 23.50 0.31 7.88
N GLN A 122 23.09 0.54 9.10
CA GLN A 122 21.70 0.71 9.50
C GLN A 122 21.53 1.94 10.38
N VAL A 123 20.44 2.65 10.13
CA VAL A 123 20.01 3.83 10.91
C VAL A 123 18.55 3.68 11.26
N PHE A 124 18.24 3.82 12.55
CA PHE A 124 16.86 3.79 13.05
C PHE A 124 16.54 5.06 13.81
N GLN A 125 15.28 5.46 13.74
CA GLN A 125 14.71 6.54 14.54
C GLN A 125 13.46 6.04 15.25
N ILE A 126 13.65 5.44 16.40
CA ILE A 126 12.56 4.85 17.17
C ILE A 126 11.63 5.96 17.67
N SER A 127 10.31 5.74 17.51
CA SER A 127 9.27 6.73 17.83
C SER A 127 9.43 8.05 17.05
N ARG A 128 9.93 7.99 15.81
CA ARG A 128 10.08 9.12 14.88
C ARG A 128 10.87 10.30 15.42
N ALA A 129 11.77 10.07 16.36
CA ALA A 129 12.38 11.18 17.11
C ALA A 129 13.89 11.34 16.91
N GLY A 130 14.64 10.26 16.66
CA GLY A 130 16.11 10.32 16.62
C GLY A 130 16.71 10.91 17.91
N ARG A 131 16.06 10.65 19.05
CA ARG A 131 16.45 11.18 20.36
C ARG A 131 16.31 10.11 21.44
N ALA A 132 17.33 10.00 22.27
CA ALA A 132 17.39 9.04 23.38
C ALA A 132 17.27 7.57 22.92
N ASP A 133 17.61 7.29 21.67
CA ASP A 133 17.86 5.93 21.19
C ASP A 133 19.22 5.50 21.72
N THR A 134 19.43 4.24 21.95
CA THR A 134 20.71 3.68 22.36
C THR A 134 21.11 2.57 21.42
N ALA A 135 22.30 2.65 20.87
CA ALA A 135 22.89 1.54 20.13
C ALA A 135 24.14 1.07 20.85
N LEU A 136 24.31 -0.26 20.98
CA LEU A 136 25.45 -0.85 21.66
C LEU A 136 25.84 -2.21 21.07
N PHE A 137 27.13 -2.52 21.16
CA PHE A 137 27.65 -3.85 20.85
C PHE A 137 27.56 -4.76 22.08
N VAL A 138 27.04 -5.97 21.89
CA VAL A 138 26.92 -7.01 22.91
C VAL A 138 27.96 -8.09 22.65
N PRO A 139 29.11 -8.11 23.38
CA PRO A 139 30.27 -8.93 23.03
C PRO A 139 30.05 -10.42 23.23
N ASP A 140 29.25 -10.85 24.23
CA ASP A 140 29.07 -12.27 24.55
C ASP A 140 28.34 -13.05 23.44
N GLN A 141 27.47 -12.35 22.69
CA GLN A 141 26.69 -12.91 21.59
C GLN A 141 26.98 -12.28 20.24
N ASN A 142 27.88 -11.31 20.22
CA ASN A 142 28.42 -10.66 19.03
C ASN A 142 27.35 -10.06 18.11
N TYR A 143 26.44 -9.22 18.65
CA TYR A 143 25.44 -8.48 17.89
C TYR A 143 25.42 -7.00 18.27
N ILE A 144 24.82 -6.15 17.42
CA ILE A 144 24.47 -4.76 17.77
C ILE A 144 23.00 -4.76 18.22
N LEU A 145 22.72 -4.05 19.31
CA LEU A 145 21.37 -3.76 19.79
C LEU A 145 21.11 -2.27 19.67
N ASP A 146 20.08 -1.89 18.92
CA ASP A 146 19.51 -0.54 18.91
C ASP A 146 18.15 -0.59 19.60
N TYR A 147 17.92 0.26 20.60
CA TYR A 147 16.68 0.18 21.36
C TYR A 147 16.22 1.51 21.94
N LYS A 148 14.90 1.58 22.18
CA LYS A 148 14.24 2.64 22.94
C LYS A 148 12.89 2.14 23.44
N GLY A 149 12.69 2.20 24.76
CA GLY A 149 11.43 1.76 25.35
C GLY A 149 11.10 0.31 25.03
N ARG A 150 9.96 0.08 24.39
CA ARG A 150 9.48 -1.26 23.97
C ARG A 150 9.78 -1.55 22.50
N CYS A 151 10.84 -1.02 21.95
CA CYS A 151 11.34 -1.36 20.63
C CYS A 151 12.82 -1.71 20.74
N SER A 152 13.16 -2.93 20.38
CA SER A 152 14.52 -3.46 20.35
C SER A 152 14.80 -4.06 18.99
N LEU A 153 15.91 -3.62 18.38
CA LEU A 153 16.35 -4.01 17.05
C LEU A 153 17.74 -4.64 17.18
N LEU A 154 17.80 -5.96 16.97
CA LEU A 154 19.05 -6.71 17.04
C LEU A 154 19.59 -6.90 15.63
N VAL A 155 20.79 -6.42 15.36
CA VAL A 155 21.48 -6.49 14.07
C VAL A 155 22.65 -7.46 14.14
N TYR A 156 22.72 -8.34 13.15
CA TYR A 156 23.74 -9.39 13.08
C TYR A 156 24.07 -9.76 11.64
N SER A 157 25.31 -10.17 11.40
CA SER A 157 25.69 -10.86 10.17
C SER A 157 26.72 -11.95 10.45
N GLN A 158 26.75 -12.94 9.56
CA GLN A 158 27.74 -14.02 9.56
C GLN A 158 28.04 -14.49 8.15
N LYS A 159 29.23 -15.03 7.96
CA LYS A 159 29.58 -15.80 6.76
C LYS A 159 28.76 -17.09 6.72
N GLU A 160 28.68 -17.72 5.56
CA GLU A 160 28.05 -19.05 5.42
C GLU A 160 28.68 -20.12 6.31
N SER A 161 29.96 -19.95 6.65
CA SER A 161 30.67 -20.82 7.62
C SER A 161 30.21 -20.70 9.06
N GLY A 162 29.32 -19.71 9.38
CA GLY A 162 28.87 -19.41 10.73
C GLY A 162 29.77 -18.41 11.47
N GLU A 163 30.84 -17.93 10.88
CA GLU A 163 31.70 -16.88 11.46
C GLU A 163 30.94 -15.53 11.50
N PRO A 164 30.78 -14.89 12.69
CA PRO A 164 30.09 -13.61 12.79
C PRO A 164 30.87 -12.48 12.11
N PHE A 165 30.27 -11.30 12.04
CA PHE A 165 30.97 -10.10 11.57
C PHE A 165 32.26 -9.85 12.38
N ASP A 166 33.27 -9.34 11.70
CA ASP A 166 34.62 -9.17 12.27
C ASP A 166 34.94 -7.71 12.63
N GLN A 167 34.12 -6.76 12.22
CA GLN A 167 34.24 -5.35 12.56
C GLN A 167 32.87 -4.71 12.81
N TYR A 168 32.85 -3.70 13.68
CA TYR A 168 31.65 -2.91 13.97
C TYR A 168 32.01 -1.49 14.35
N SER A 169 31.03 -0.58 14.25
CA SER A 169 31.09 0.74 14.84
C SER A 169 29.68 1.22 15.15
N VAL A 170 29.48 1.82 16.30
CA VAL A 170 28.25 2.49 16.73
C VAL A 170 28.53 3.98 16.87
N GLY A 171 27.65 4.84 16.37
CA GLY A 171 27.92 6.28 16.39
C GLY A 171 26.67 7.15 16.41
N ASN A 172 26.92 8.45 16.33
CA ASN A 172 25.85 9.45 16.20
C ASN A 172 25.60 9.77 14.72
N TYR A 173 24.33 9.88 14.37
CA TYR A 173 23.87 10.14 13.02
C TYR A 173 23.25 11.53 12.91
N GLU A 174 23.83 12.37 12.06
CA GLU A 174 23.39 13.74 11.73
C GLU A 174 23.17 14.67 12.96
N ILE A 175 23.89 14.43 14.04
CA ILE A 175 23.86 15.29 15.24
C ILE A 175 25.27 15.76 15.64
N GLU A 176 25.36 16.94 16.25
CA GLU A 176 26.59 17.52 16.76
C GLU A 176 27.73 17.63 15.72
N GLY A 177 27.36 17.78 14.44
CA GLY A 177 28.32 17.86 13.32
C GLY A 177 28.89 16.53 12.86
N LYS A 178 28.38 15.41 13.37
CA LYS A 178 28.74 14.06 12.91
C LYS A 178 27.81 13.62 11.80
N GLU A 179 28.36 12.98 10.76
CA GLU A 179 27.58 12.51 9.60
C GLU A 179 26.97 11.12 9.84
N GLY A 180 27.68 10.24 10.56
CA GLY A 180 27.30 8.86 10.83
C GLY A 180 28.46 7.88 10.69
N THR A 181 28.25 6.63 11.16
CA THR A 181 29.25 5.56 11.12
C THR A 181 29.53 5.08 9.69
N TRP A 182 28.66 5.40 8.72
CA TRP A 182 28.93 5.11 7.33
C TRP A 182 30.21 5.81 6.82
N LYS A 183 30.59 6.94 7.38
CA LYS A 183 31.86 7.61 7.09
C LYS A 183 33.08 6.85 7.63
N ASP A 184 32.93 6.20 8.77
CA ASP A 184 33.99 5.37 9.36
C ASP A 184 34.37 4.19 8.44
N ALA A 185 33.39 3.64 7.71
CA ALA A 185 33.60 2.52 6.80
C ALA A 185 34.41 2.85 5.51
N GLU A 186 34.51 4.12 5.12
CA GLU A 186 35.03 4.52 3.79
C GLU A 186 36.55 4.26 3.62
N ASP A 187 37.31 4.14 4.69
CA ASP A 187 38.73 3.74 4.62
C ASP A 187 38.93 2.21 4.69
N GLY A 188 37.85 1.45 4.84
CA GLY A 188 37.85 0.00 4.91
C GLY A 188 38.00 -0.59 6.31
N GLU A 189 38.15 0.23 7.36
CA GLU A 189 38.31 -0.20 8.75
C GLU A 189 37.25 0.46 9.63
N LEU A 190 36.81 -0.22 10.68
CA LEU A 190 35.85 0.33 11.66
C LEU A 190 36.51 0.54 13.01
N THR A 191 36.14 1.63 13.68
CA THR A 191 36.75 2.06 14.95
C THR A 191 36.39 1.20 16.16
N ASN A 192 35.45 0.26 16.02
CA ASN A 192 34.95 -0.59 17.11
C ASN A 192 34.39 0.19 18.31
N ASN A 193 33.80 1.36 18.05
CA ASN A 193 33.07 2.06 19.10
C ASN A 193 31.87 1.24 19.55
N ALA A 194 31.73 0.98 20.85
CA ALA A 194 30.84 -0.03 21.37
C ALA A 194 29.50 0.49 21.85
N VAL A 195 29.32 1.80 22.03
CA VAL A 195 28.06 2.36 22.52
C VAL A 195 27.91 3.83 22.14
N GLU A 196 26.68 4.22 21.81
CA GLU A 196 26.29 5.61 21.62
C GLU A 196 24.81 5.82 21.94
N HIS A 197 24.40 7.06 22.18
CA HIS A 197 23.03 7.43 22.49
C HIS A 197 22.63 8.75 21.83
N GLY A 198 21.33 8.95 21.62
CA GLY A 198 20.77 10.14 20.97
C GLY A 198 20.16 9.77 19.61
N GLY A 199 20.56 10.45 18.55
CA GLY A 199 20.39 9.98 17.17
C GLY A 199 21.56 9.06 16.86
N VAL A 200 21.29 7.79 16.65
CA VAL A 200 22.33 6.77 16.52
C VAL A 200 22.25 6.03 15.20
N ASP A 201 23.37 5.51 14.76
CA ASP A 201 23.50 4.54 13.69
C ASP A 201 24.55 3.48 14.03
N SER A 202 24.65 2.47 13.21
CA SER A 202 25.72 1.47 13.33
C SER A 202 26.10 0.91 11.97
N VAL A 203 27.30 0.36 11.91
CA VAL A 203 27.82 -0.38 10.76
C VAL A 203 28.54 -1.63 11.24
N ILE A 204 28.34 -2.74 10.53
CA ILE A 204 29.04 -4.01 10.73
C ILE A 204 29.67 -4.46 9.43
N ALA A 205 30.75 -5.25 9.50
CA ALA A 205 31.43 -5.73 8.30
C ALA A 205 31.84 -7.20 8.40
N ASN A 206 31.84 -7.87 7.26
CA ASN A 206 32.41 -9.21 7.09
C ASN A 206 33.52 -9.17 6.05
N THR A 207 34.68 -9.72 6.40
CA THR A 207 35.86 -9.85 5.52
C THR A 207 35.91 -11.24 4.89
N LEU A 208 35.96 -11.28 3.56
CA LEU A 208 35.96 -12.49 2.74
C LEU A 208 37.27 -12.59 1.94
N SER A 209 37.86 -13.79 1.91
CA SER A 209 38.96 -14.10 0.99
C SER A 209 38.39 -14.90 -0.18
N LEU A 210 38.34 -14.32 -1.37
CA LEU A 210 37.75 -14.90 -2.57
C LEU A 210 38.86 -15.23 -3.58
N SER A 211 38.92 -16.48 -4.04
CA SER A 211 39.76 -16.89 -5.17
C SER A 211 39.31 -16.21 -6.46
N ALA A 212 40.03 -16.41 -7.54
CA ALA A 212 39.65 -15.94 -8.87
C ALA A 212 38.26 -16.47 -9.28
N ASN A 213 37.36 -15.56 -9.64
CA ASN A 213 35.97 -15.86 -10.04
C ASN A 213 35.13 -16.62 -8.99
N GLU A 214 35.59 -16.68 -7.76
CA GLU A 214 34.84 -17.30 -6.64
C GLU A 214 33.71 -16.42 -6.12
N ALA A 215 32.68 -17.05 -5.57
CA ALA A 215 31.63 -16.42 -4.83
C ALA A 215 31.53 -17.02 -3.41
N ALA A 216 31.18 -16.19 -2.43
CA ALA A 216 30.87 -16.62 -1.08
C ALA A 216 29.62 -15.85 -0.57
N ALA A 217 28.94 -16.44 0.41
CA ALA A 217 27.75 -15.84 0.95
C ALA A 217 27.94 -15.26 2.36
N VAL A 218 27.19 -14.17 2.62
CA VAL A 218 27.02 -13.56 3.93
C VAL A 218 25.53 -13.49 4.23
N ASN A 219 25.15 -13.90 5.43
CA ASN A 219 23.80 -13.78 5.96
C ASN A 219 23.74 -12.60 6.91
N TYR A 220 22.71 -11.75 6.76
CA TYR A 220 22.49 -10.56 7.58
C TYR A 220 21.02 -10.52 8.02
N TRP A 221 20.75 -10.07 9.25
CA TRP A 221 19.38 -9.85 9.70
C TRP A 221 19.23 -8.75 10.75
N ILE A 222 18.02 -8.20 10.80
CA ILE A 222 17.52 -7.28 11.81
C ILE A 222 16.31 -7.94 12.45
N VAL A 223 16.41 -8.28 13.73
CA VAL A 223 15.28 -8.80 14.52
C VAL A 223 14.59 -7.66 15.26
N CYS A 224 13.27 -7.62 15.22
CA CYS A 224 12.44 -6.65 15.93
C CYS A 224 11.67 -7.33 17.07
N ALA A 225 11.73 -6.76 18.27
CA ALA A 225 10.99 -7.24 19.42
C ALA A 225 10.64 -6.11 20.39
N ASP A 226 9.80 -6.40 21.37
CA ASP A 226 9.42 -5.48 22.45
C ASP A 226 10.45 -5.42 23.60
N SER A 227 11.48 -6.24 23.52
CA SER A 227 12.54 -6.36 24.52
C SER A 227 13.79 -7.02 23.94
N GLN A 228 14.95 -6.76 24.57
CA GLN A 228 16.21 -7.43 24.24
C GLN A 228 16.06 -8.95 24.28
N PHE A 229 15.46 -9.51 25.34
CA PHE A 229 15.28 -10.98 25.46
C PHE A 229 14.38 -11.56 24.37
N GLY A 230 13.35 -10.82 23.95
CA GLY A 230 12.52 -11.21 22.81
C GLY A 230 13.32 -11.27 21.51
N ALA A 231 14.18 -10.28 21.27
CA ALA A 231 15.06 -10.23 20.11
C ALA A 231 16.12 -11.36 20.13
N GLU A 232 16.75 -11.59 21.29
CA GLU A 232 17.74 -12.68 21.47
C GLU A 232 17.14 -14.07 21.21
N ARG A 233 15.92 -14.31 21.63
CA ARG A 233 15.22 -15.57 21.38
C ARG A 233 15.03 -15.83 19.89
N ILE A 234 14.60 -14.82 19.13
CA ILE A 234 14.42 -14.93 17.68
C ILE A 234 15.80 -15.10 17.01
N HIS A 235 16.79 -14.31 17.40
CA HIS A 235 18.15 -14.41 16.90
C HIS A 235 18.73 -15.82 17.08
N THR A 236 18.57 -16.40 18.27
CA THR A 236 19.00 -17.78 18.53
C THR A 236 18.31 -18.78 17.60
N GLN A 237 17.01 -18.62 17.37
CA GLN A 237 16.27 -19.50 16.46
C GLN A 237 16.74 -19.36 15.01
N LEU A 238 17.05 -18.13 14.54
CA LEU A 238 17.62 -17.92 13.21
C LEU A 238 19.01 -18.58 13.05
N LEU A 239 19.84 -18.56 14.10
CA LEU A 239 21.12 -19.25 14.13
C LEU A 239 20.98 -20.77 14.07
N GLU A 240 20.03 -21.33 14.84
CA GLU A 240 19.78 -22.77 14.89
C GLU A 240 19.19 -23.31 13.59
N ASP A 241 18.22 -22.63 13.01
CA ASP A 241 17.53 -23.06 11.79
C ASP A 241 18.40 -22.84 10.53
N GLY A 242 19.18 -21.77 10.53
CA GLY A 242 19.92 -21.31 9.35
C GLY A 242 19.07 -20.54 8.34
N LEU A 243 19.64 -19.48 7.77
CA LEU A 243 18.90 -18.51 6.95
C LEU A 243 18.31 -19.12 5.67
N THR A 244 19.02 -20.05 5.03
CA THR A 244 18.54 -20.74 3.82
C THR A 244 17.25 -21.54 4.10
N MET A 245 17.19 -22.23 5.23
CA MET A 245 15.98 -22.98 5.62
C MET A 245 14.82 -22.02 5.88
N ARG A 246 15.06 -20.90 6.60
CA ARG A 246 14.04 -19.90 6.87
C ARG A 246 13.53 -19.21 5.60
N MET A 247 14.40 -18.95 4.62
CA MET A 247 14.03 -18.41 3.32
C MET A 247 13.13 -19.37 2.53
N ASN A 248 13.47 -20.65 2.51
CA ASN A 248 12.64 -21.67 1.85
C ASN A 248 11.28 -21.81 2.55
N HIS A 249 11.25 -21.80 3.87
CA HIS A 249 10.01 -21.80 4.64
C HIS A 249 9.12 -20.56 4.31
N ALA A 250 9.73 -19.40 4.16
CA ALA A 250 9.00 -18.20 3.74
C ALA A 250 8.41 -18.37 2.32
N ARG A 251 9.19 -18.90 1.35
CA ARG A 251 8.71 -19.20 0.00
C ARG A 251 7.53 -20.18 0.01
N ASP A 252 7.68 -21.30 0.69
CA ASP A 252 6.64 -22.34 0.79
C ASP A 252 5.35 -21.78 1.40
N SER A 253 5.46 -20.97 2.45
CA SER A 253 4.31 -20.34 3.11
C SER A 253 3.58 -19.34 2.20
N TRP A 254 4.30 -18.56 1.40
CA TRP A 254 3.69 -17.65 0.43
C TRP A 254 3.01 -18.41 -0.71
N GLN A 255 3.63 -19.46 -1.21
CA GLN A 255 3.04 -20.33 -2.25
C GLN A 255 1.78 -21.03 -1.75
N GLU A 256 1.78 -21.50 -0.49
CA GLU A 256 0.59 -22.07 0.14
C GLU A 256 -0.54 -21.03 0.23
N TRP A 257 -0.24 -19.81 0.68
CA TRP A 257 -1.23 -18.73 0.75
C TRP A 257 -1.80 -18.39 -0.63
N LEU A 258 -0.97 -18.27 -1.66
CA LEU A 258 -1.39 -18.02 -3.04
C LEU A 258 -2.17 -19.17 -3.66
N SER A 259 -2.01 -20.41 -3.18
CA SER A 259 -2.70 -21.59 -3.72
C SER A 259 -4.22 -21.50 -3.64
N GLN A 260 -4.75 -20.68 -2.72
CA GLN A 260 -6.20 -20.43 -2.60
C GLN A 260 -6.80 -19.83 -3.88
N SER A 261 -6.05 -19.01 -4.59
CA SER A 261 -6.49 -18.40 -5.87
C SER A 261 -6.18 -19.23 -7.11
N ALA A 262 -5.39 -20.31 -6.97
CA ALA A 262 -4.82 -21.02 -8.11
C ALA A 262 -5.87 -21.54 -9.11
N SER A 263 -6.99 -22.11 -8.63
CA SER A 263 -8.05 -22.62 -9.50
C SER A 263 -8.80 -21.52 -10.25
N ALA A 264 -9.00 -20.37 -9.62
CA ALA A 264 -9.70 -19.24 -10.21
C ALA A 264 -8.91 -18.59 -11.37
N ILE A 265 -7.60 -18.65 -11.34
CA ILE A 265 -6.73 -18.02 -12.35
C ILE A 265 -6.07 -19.00 -13.31
N ALA A 266 -6.32 -20.31 -13.17
CA ALA A 266 -5.62 -21.37 -13.94
C ALA A 266 -5.84 -21.27 -15.46
N HIS A 267 -6.94 -20.67 -15.92
CA HIS A 267 -7.29 -20.52 -17.34
C HIS A 267 -6.67 -19.27 -18.00
N MET A 268 -6.07 -18.39 -17.20
CA MET A 268 -5.45 -17.14 -17.66
C MET A 268 -4.05 -17.38 -18.24
N SER A 269 -3.54 -16.43 -19.01
CA SER A 269 -2.17 -16.47 -19.51
C SER A 269 -1.15 -16.43 -18.36
N GLU A 270 0.08 -16.89 -18.61
CA GLU A 270 1.18 -16.86 -17.61
C GLU A 270 1.48 -15.44 -17.12
N GLU A 271 1.42 -14.45 -18.03
CA GLU A 271 1.63 -13.04 -17.67
C GLU A 271 0.52 -12.53 -16.74
N GLU A 272 -0.75 -12.84 -17.03
CA GLU A 272 -1.89 -12.46 -16.18
C GLU A 272 -1.83 -13.15 -14.81
N GLN A 273 -1.52 -14.44 -14.77
CA GLN A 273 -1.33 -15.17 -13.51
C GLN A 273 -0.21 -14.55 -12.67
N THR A 274 0.91 -14.20 -13.29
CA THR A 274 2.04 -13.54 -12.61
C THR A 274 1.65 -12.16 -12.10
N ALA A 275 0.91 -11.37 -12.89
CA ALA A 275 0.42 -10.06 -12.48
C ALA A 275 -0.53 -10.16 -11.29
N ILE A 276 -1.45 -11.13 -11.27
CA ILE A 276 -2.36 -11.37 -10.14
C ILE A 276 -1.58 -11.81 -8.90
N LYS A 277 -0.68 -12.79 -9.02
CA LYS A 277 0.11 -13.26 -7.87
C LYS A 277 0.94 -12.15 -7.25
N LYS A 278 1.68 -11.38 -8.06
CA LYS A 278 2.45 -10.24 -7.56
C LYS A 278 1.55 -9.17 -6.94
N SER A 279 0.40 -8.88 -7.52
CA SER A 279 -0.57 -7.94 -6.94
C SER A 279 -1.14 -8.44 -5.60
N LEU A 280 -1.46 -9.73 -5.48
CA LEU A 280 -1.89 -10.33 -4.22
C LEU A 280 -0.80 -10.24 -3.15
N LEU A 281 0.45 -10.48 -3.50
CA LEU A 281 1.58 -10.35 -2.58
C LEU A 281 1.79 -8.90 -2.13
N VAL A 282 1.66 -7.92 -3.02
CA VAL A 282 1.68 -6.48 -2.67
C VAL A 282 0.54 -6.15 -1.71
N ILE A 283 -0.69 -6.58 -1.99
CA ILE A 283 -1.84 -6.41 -1.11
C ILE A 283 -1.56 -7.01 0.27
N LYS A 284 -1.06 -8.25 0.30
CA LYS A 284 -0.79 -8.95 1.56
C LYS A 284 0.29 -8.27 2.39
N ALA A 285 1.34 -7.74 1.75
CA ALA A 285 2.41 -7.00 2.42
C ALA A 285 1.92 -5.68 3.05
N HIS A 286 0.80 -5.11 2.56
CA HIS A 286 0.15 -3.92 3.09
C HIS A 286 -1.02 -4.21 4.05
N THR A 287 -1.27 -5.48 4.35
CA THR A 287 -2.35 -5.93 5.24
C THR A 287 -1.78 -6.34 6.59
N ASP A 288 -2.14 -5.60 7.64
CA ASP A 288 -1.76 -5.93 9.01
C ASP A 288 -2.52 -7.19 9.49
N ARG A 289 -1.85 -8.03 10.25
CA ARG A 289 -2.46 -9.27 10.79
C ARG A 289 -3.66 -9.01 11.71
N ARG A 290 -3.84 -7.76 12.16
CA ARG A 290 -4.97 -7.30 12.99
C ARG A 290 -6.09 -6.65 12.17
N GLY A 291 -5.97 -6.62 10.83
CA GLY A 291 -7.01 -6.26 9.88
C GLY A 291 -6.88 -4.88 9.23
N GLY A 292 -5.97 -4.02 9.68
CA GLY A 292 -5.73 -2.74 9.00
C GLY A 292 -5.09 -2.95 7.62
N VAL A 293 -5.52 -2.18 6.63
CA VAL A 293 -4.96 -2.20 5.27
C VAL A 293 -4.54 -0.80 4.92
N ILE A 294 -3.24 -0.56 4.80
CA ILE A 294 -2.72 0.76 4.45
C ILE A 294 -2.73 0.99 2.94
N ALA A 295 -2.89 2.24 2.51
CA ALA A 295 -2.93 2.59 1.09
C ALA A 295 -1.56 2.41 0.39
N SER A 296 -0.46 2.71 1.10
CA SER A 296 0.91 2.50 0.62
C SER A 296 1.92 2.55 1.76
N CYS A 297 2.95 1.72 1.67
CA CYS A 297 4.12 1.80 2.55
C CYS A 297 5.17 2.81 2.05
N ASP A 298 5.03 3.35 0.84
CA ASP A 298 6.00 4.27 0.24
C ASP A 298 6.02 5.62 0.97
N SER A 299 7.07 5.87 1.72
CA SER A 299 7.24 7.11 2.48
C SER A 299 7.83 8.27 1.65
N SER A 300 8.14 8.09 0.37
CA SER A 300 8.75 9.13 -0.46
C SER A 300 7.88 10.39 -0.59
N ILE A 301 6.56 10.25 -0.52
CA ILE A 301 5.61 11.36 -0.50
C ILE A 301 5.78 12.27 0.74
N TYR A 302 6.35 11.77 1.82
CA TYR A 302 6.66 12.54 3.02
C TYR A 302 7.59 13.74 2.74
N ASN A 303 8.43 13.63 1.73
CA ASN A 303 9.33 14.71 1.30
C ASN A 303 8.61 15.98 0.86
N PHE A 304 7.32 15.89 0.54
CA PHE A 304 6.47 17.06 0.28
C PHE A 304 5.98 17.77 1.55
N GLY A 305 6.30 17.23 2.74
CA GLY A 305 6.15 17.90 4.03
C GLY A 305 4.70 18.00 4.55
N ARG A 306 3.76 17.24 4.00
CA ARG A 306 2.36 17.27 4.44
C ARG A 306 1.95 16.00 5.18
N ASP A 307 1.87 14.89 4.48
CA ASP A 307 1.35 13.64 4.99
C ASP A 307 1.96 12.45 4.25
N TYR A 308 1.58 11.25 4.61
CA TYR A 308 2.03 10.01 3.98
C TYR A 308 0.81 9.08 3.78
N TYR A 309 1.01 7.95 3.08
CA TYR A 309 -0.05 7.01 2.70
C TYR A 309 -0.10 5.74 3.57
N SER A 310 0.72 5.66 4.60
CA SER A 310 0.68 4.53 5.55
C SER A 310 -0.46 4.65 6.58
N TYR A 311 -1.65 5.02 6.09
CA TYR A 311 -2.91 5.05 6.80
C TYR A 311 -3.91 4.07 6.22
N VAL A 312 -4.93 3.76 7.00
CA VAL A 312 -6.10 2.98 6.58
C VAL A 312 -7.24 3.93 6.27
N TRP A 313 -7.60 4.03 4.99
CA TRP A 313 -8.89 4.56 4.56
C TRP A 313 -9.86 3.39 4.43
N PRO A 314 -11.01 3.40 5.10
CA PRO A 314 -11.99 2.32 4.95
C PRO A 314 -12.41 2.06 3.51
N ARG A 315 -12.51 3.09 2.68
CA ARG A 315 -12.75 2.96 1.23
C ARG A 315 -11.67 2.13 0.54
N ASP A 316 -10.40 2.54 0.67
CA ASP A 316 -9.27 1.84 0.06
C ASP A 316 -9.22 0.39 0.53
N GLY A 317 -9.37 0.15 1.84
CA GLY A 317 -9.41 -1.19 2.40
C GLY A 317 -10.52 -2.05 1.81
N CYS A 318 -11.71 -1.50 1.59
CA CYS A 318 -12.82 -2.19 0.94
C CYS A 318 -12.50 -2.58 -0.50
N TYR A 319 -11.99 -1.65 -1.31
CA TYR A 319 -11.57 -1.96 -2.68
C TYR A 319 -10.45 -3.01 -2.73
N VAL A 320 -9.53 -2.97 -1.76
CA VAL A 320 -8.43 -3.93 -1.67
C VAL A 320 -8.92 -5.32 -1.23
N MET A 321 -9.91 -5.40 -0.34
CA MET A 321 -10.49 -6.69 0.06
C MET A 321 -11.37 -7.31 -1.03
N TRP A 322 -11.94 -6.52 -1.94
CA TRP A 322 -12.86 -7.02 -2.96
C TRP A 322 -12.28 -8.14 -3.83
N PRO A 323 -11.11 -7.99 -4.49
CA PRO A 323 -10.54 -9.10 -5.25
C PRO A 323 -10.16 -10.31 -4.39
N LEU A 324 -9.77 -10.13 -3.13
CA LEU A 324 -9.51 -11.26 -2.24
C LEU A 324 -10.79 -12.06 -1.99
N ILE A 325 -11.91 -11.36 -1.74
CA ILE A 325 -13.25 -11.98 -1.59
C ILE A 325 -13.59 -12.80 -2.82
N ARG A 326 -13.47 -12.23 -4.02
CA ARG A 326 -13.76 -12.89 -5.31
C ARG A 326 -12.86 -14.12 -5.56
N LEU A 327 -11.64 -14.11 -5.05
CA LEU A 327 -10.69 -15.23 -5.14
C LEU A 327 -10.85 -16.26 -4.02
N GLY A 328 -11.84 -16.09 -3.13
CA GLY A 328 -12.17 -17.04 -2.07
C GLY A 328 -11.38 -16.88 -0.76
N TYR A 329 -10.60 -15.81 -0.61
CA TYR A 329 -9.97 -15.50 0.68
C TYR A 329 -11.01 -15.03 1.67
N THR A 330 -11.00 -15.57 2.88
CA THR A 330 -11.97 -15.24 3.94
C THR A 330 -11.33 -14.61 5.16
N GLU A 331 -10.10 -14.98 5.50
CA GLU A 331 -9.44 -14.55 6.73
C GLU A 331 -9.11 -13.05 6.74
N GLU A 332 -8.53 -12.54 5.66
CA GLU A 332 -8.19 -11.13 5.52
C GLU A 332 -9.44 -10.24 5.53
N PRO A 333 -10.49 -10.52 4.72
CA PRO A 333 -11.74 -9.77 4.78
C PRO A 333 -12.41 -9.78 6.17
N LYS A 334 -12.47 -10.92 6.85
CA LYS A 334 -13.03 -11.01 8.21
C LYS A 334 -12.27 -10.12 9.20
N LYS A 335 -10.94 -10.13 9.16
CA LYS A 335 -10.13 -9.26 10.01
C LYS A 335 -10.35 -7.79 9.68
N PHE A 336 -10.45 -7.45 8.41
CA PHE A 336 -10.72 -6.09 7.97
C PHE A 336 -12.11 -5.59 8.42
N PHE A 337 -13.18 -6.37 8.27
CA PHE A 337 -14.49 -5.96 8.77
C PHE A 337 -14.54 -5.86 10.30
N SER A 338 -13.79 -6.71 11.01
CA SER A 338 -13.63 -6.58 12.46
C SER A 338 -12.88 -5.30 12.82
N PHE A 339 -11.85 -4.92 12.05
CA PHE A 339 -11.16 -3.64 12.18
C PHE A 339 -12.14 -2.47 11.95
N CYS A 340 -12.95 -2.51 10.89
CA CYS A 340 -13.97 -1.49 10.60
C CYS A 340 -14.98 -1.34 11.75
N ARG A 341 -15.47 -2.46 12.31
CA ARG A 341 -16.35 -2.45 13.48
C ARG A 341 -15.71 -1.71 14.67
N ASP A 342 -14.43 -1.99 14.92
CA ASP A 342 -13.73 -1.49 16.09
C ASP A 342 -13.37 0.00 15.99
N ILE A 343 -13.22 0.53 14.77
CA ILE A 343 -12.90 1.95 14.53
C ILE A 343 -14.12 2.84 14.27
N MET A 344 -15.29 2.24 13.99
CA MET A 344 -16.51 2.99 13.69
C MET A 344 -16.88 3.91 14.85
N HIS A 345 -17.26 5.16 14.53
CA HIS A 345 -17.80 6.07 15.53
C HIS A 345 -19.09 5.50 16.15
N PRO A 346 -19.37 5.73 17.44
CA PRO A 346 -20.60 5.24 18.09
C PRO A 346 -21.90 5.63 17.37
N ASP A 347 -21.91 6.75 16.63
CA ASP A 347 -23.05 7.21 15.82
C ASP A 347 -23.14 6.47 14.46
N GLY A 348 -22.27 5.53 14.16
CA GLY A 348 -22.35 4.64 12.98
C GLY A 348 -21.61 5.12 11.72
N TYR A 349 -20.73 6.11 11.80
CA TYR A 349 -19.95 6.57 10.65
C TYR A 349 -18.46 6.32 10.79
N MET A 350 -17.75 6.33 9.66
CA MET A 350 -16.29 6.31 9.60
C MET A 350 -15.73 7.73 9.58
N MET A 351 -14.60 7.92 10.27
CA MET A 351 -13.80 9.14 10.14
C MET A 351 -12.98 9.07 8.83
N HIS A 352 -12.33 10.18 8.46
CA HIS A 352 -11.55 10.32 7.25
C HIS A 352 -10.56 9.16 7.02
N LYS A 353 -9.71 8.84 7.99
CA LYS A 353 -8.73 7.75 7.93
C LYS A 353 -8.23 7.37 9.33
N TYR A 354 -7.58 6.22 9.40
CA TYR A 354 -7.10 5.65 10.65
C TYR A 354 -5.64 5.20 10.53
N GLN A 355 -4.98 5.09 11.68
CA GLN A 355 -3.73 4.37 11.77
C GLN A 355 -3.98 2.85 11.85
N PRO A 356 -3.01 2.00 11.49
CA PRO A 356 -3.20 0.56 11.56
C PRO A 356 -3.37 0.02 13.00
N ASP A 357 -3.05 0.82 14.02
CA ASP A 357 -3.31 0.54 15.44
C ASP A 357 -4.72 0.98 15.91
N LYS A 358 -5.59 1.38 14.97
CA LYS A 358 -6.97 1.88 15.17
C LYS A 358 -7.07 3.32 15.70
N ALA A 359 -5.97 4.04 15.92
CA ALA A 359 -6.03 5.45 16.23
C ALA A 359 -6.54 6.27 15.03
N ILE A 360 -7.13 7.44 15.30
CA ILE A 360 -7.56 8.36 14.24
C ILE A 360 -6.32 8.89 13.51
N GLY A 361 -6.37 8.89 12.18
CA GLY A 361 -5.36 9.50 11.32
C GLY A 361 -5.49 11.03 11.25
N SER A 362 -4.53 11.68 10.61
CA SER A 362 -4.59 13.12 10.34
C SER A 362 -5.77 13.45 9.42
N THR A 363 -6.31 14.66 9.52
CA THR A 363 -7.36 15.13 8.61
C THR A 363 -7.16 16.59 8.25
N TRP A 364 -7.57 16.96 7.03
CA TRP A 364 -7.70 18.35 6.58
C TRP A 364 -9.16 18.73 6.33
N HIS A 365 -10.10 17.87 6.73
CA HIS A 365 -11.52 18.15 6.63
C HIS A 365 -11.97 18.99 7.84
N PRO A 366 -12.41 20.25 7.65
CA PRO A 366 -12.84 21.08 8.76
C PRO A 366 -14.23 20.68 9.26
N LEU A 367 -14.49 20.93 10.53
CA LEU A 367 -15.81 20.79 11.16
C LEU A 367 -16.73 22.01 10.91
N VAL A 368 -16.27 23.02 10.17
CA VAL A 368 -17.01 24.25 9.93
C VAL A 368 -16.94 24.62 8.46
N HIS A 369 -18.09 24.76 7.83
CA HIS A 369 -18.26 25.29 6.48
C HIS A 369 -19.09 26.59 6.53
N GLY A 370 -18.44 27.72 6.29
CA GLY A 370 -19.01 29.04 6.49
C GLY A 370 -19.37 29.28 7.96
N LYS A 371 -20.67 29.29 8.32
CA LYS A 371 -21.17 29.45 9.69
C LYS A 371 -21.81 28.16 10.24
N ARG A 372 -21.76 27.07 9.50
CA ARG A 372 -22.39 25.80 9.89
C ARG A 372 -21.36 24.84 10.41
N SER A 373 -21.71 24.13 11.48
CA SER A 373 -20.97 22.97 11.95
C SER A 373 -21.42 21.74 11.14
N GLU A 374 -20.46 21.03 10.56
CA GLU A 374 -20.68 19.86 9.72
C GLU A 374 -19.75 18.72 10.17
N LEU A 375 -20.11 17.48 9.86
CA LEU A 375 -19.21 16.35 10.10
C LEU A 375 -18.01 16.41 9.13
N ALA A 376 -16.80 16.22 9.65
CA ALA A 376 -15.57 16.15 8.88
C ALA A 376 -15.34 14.73 8.35
N ILE A 377 -16.24 14.24 7.51
CA ILE A 377 -16.24 12.85 7.00
C ILE A 377 -16.31 12.79 5.48
N GLN A 378 -16.02 11.63 4.97
CA GLN A 378 -16.34 11.16 3.63
C GLN A 378 -17.43 10.08 3.80
N GLU A 379 -18.67 10.35 3.41
CA GLU A 379 -19.78 9.42 3.66
C GLU A 379 -19.58 8.07 2.94
N ASP A 380 -18.91 8.11 1.79
CA ASP A 380 -18.58 6.90 1.02
C ASP A 380 -17.73 5.89 1.80
N GLU A 381 -16.87 6.35 2.73
CA GLU A 381 -16.09 5.50 3.63
C GLU A 381 -16.97 4.56 4.48
N SER A 382 -18.16 5.04 4.86
CA SER A 382 -19.14 4.24 5.60
C SER A 382 -19.97 3.37 4.65
N ALA A 383 -20.46 3.93 3.57
CA ALA A 383 -21.32 3.23 2.62
C ALA A 383 -20.63 2.03 1.96
N ILE A 384 -19.35 2.15 1.58
CA ILE A 384 -18.60 1.09 0.91
C ILE A 384 -18.42 -0.15 1.79
N VAL A 385 -18.30 0.01 3.11
CA VAL A 385 -18.16 -1.12 4.04
C VAL A 385 -19.37 -2.05 3.98
N LEU A 386 -20.59 -1.49 3.96
CA LEU A 386 -21.82 -2.29 3.84
C LEU A 386 -21.91 -3.01 2.49
N TYR A 387 -21.54 -2.32 1.41
CA TYR A 387 -21.56 -2.91 0.09
C TYR A 387 -20.55 -4.07 -0.02
N ILE A 388 -19.30 -3.87 0.36
CA ILE A 388 -18.27 -4.93 0.28
C ILE A 388 -18.55 -6.08 1.26
N LEU A 389 -19.19 -5.81 2.40
CA LEU A 389 -19.67 -6.88 3.29
C LEU A 389 -20.75 -7.73 2.61
N SER A 390 -21.62 -7.12 1.76
CA SER A 390 -22.58 -7.90 0.97
C SER A 390 -21.90 -8.76 -0.09
N GLU A 391 -20.87 -8.26 -0.74
CA GLU A 391 -20.04 -9.04 -1.68
C GLU A 391 -19.36 -10.22 -0.96
N PHE A 392 -18.82 -9.98 0.25
CA PHE A 392 -18.26 -11.05 1.08
C PHE A 392 -19.30 -12.14 1.41
N TYR A 393 -20.52 -11.73 1.77
CA TYR A 393 -21.59 -12.70 2.04
C TYR A 393 -21.99 -13.46 0.78
N ASN A 394 -22.12 -12.79 -0.36
CA ASN A 394 -22.50 -13.41 -1.64
C ASN A 394 -21.50 -14.51 -2.07
N GLU A 395 -20.20 -14.27 -1.87
CA GLU A 395 -19.15 -15.22 -2.22
C GLU A 395 -18.95 -16.33 -1.18
N SER A 396 -18.95 -15.98 0.11
CA SER A 396 -18.65 -16.94 1.18
C SER A 396 -19.84 -17.72 1.72
N GLY A 397 -21.05 -17.14 1.64
CA GLY A 397 -22.24 -17.66 2.29
C GLY A 397 -22.18 -17.68 3.83
N ASP A 398 -21.21 -17.01 4.44
CA ASP A 398 -20.96 -17.07 5.90
C ASP A 398 -21.98 -16.22 6.69
N LYS A 399 -23.18 -16.76 6.78
CA LYS A 399 -24.31 -16.14 7.49
C LYS A 399 -24.03 -15.92 8.97
N GLU A 400 -23.27 -16.82 9.60
CA GLU A 400 -22.96 -16.73 11.04
C GLU A 400 -22.05 -15.53 11.32
N TYR A 401 -20.97 -15.39 10.55
CA TYR A 401 -20.05 -14.26 10.70
C TYR A 401 -20.76 -12.92 10.46
N VAL A 402 -21.49 -12.80 9.35
CA VAL A 402 -22.19 -11.55 9.00
C VAL A 402 -23.28 -11.24 10.01
N GLY A 403 -24.02 -12.25 10.50
CA GLY A 403 -25.02 -12.09 11.57
C GLY A 403 -24.41 -11.57 12.87
N GLY A 404 -23.19 -12.00 13.21
CA GLY A 404 -22.42 -11.48 14.34
C GLY A 404 -22.05 -9.99 14.23
N LEU A 405 -22.03 -9.44 13.00
CA LEU A 405 -21.78 -8.02 12.74
C LEU A 405 -23.06 -7.18 12.67
N TYR A 406 -24.26 -7.78 12.71
CA TYR A 406 -25.50 -7.04 12.47
C TYR A 406 -25.67 -5.86 13.42
N SER A 407 -25.68 -6.11 14.74
CA SER A 407 -25.90 -5.07 15.75
C SER A 407 -24.69 -4.17 16.00
N THR A 408 -23.49 -4.62 15.63
CA THR A 408 -22.23 -3.94 15.97
C THR A 408 -21.61 -3.19 14.80
N LEU A 409 -22.02 -3.45 13.57
CA LEU A 409 -21.52 -2.80 12.36
C LEU A 409 -22.67 -2.41 11.41
N ILE A 410 -23.48 -3.38 10.95
CA ILE A 410 -24.48 -3.16 9.90
C ILE A 410 -25.55 -2.16 10.34
N GLN A 411 -26.21 -2.43 11.46
CA GLN A 411 -27.35 -1.63 11.94
C GLN A 411 -26.95 -0.18 12.29
N PRO A 412 -25.88 0.08 13.08
CA PRO A 412 -25.50 1.47 13.37
C PRO A 412 -25.08 2.23 12.11
N MET A 413 -24.35 1.60 11.19
CA MET A 413 -23.90 2.26 9.97
C MET A 413 -25.05 2.55 9.00
N ALA A 414 -25.94 1.62 8.76
CA ALA A 414 -27.14 1.83 7.94
C ALA A 414 -28.09 2.87 8.56
N ASN A 415 -28.20 2.89 9.87
CA ASN A 415 -28.98 3.92 10.59
C ASN A 415 -28.36 5.31 10.44
N PHE A 416 -27.03 5.43 10.47
CA PHE A 416 -26.35 6.68 10.18
C PHE A 416 -26.64 7.16 8.76
N LEU A 417 -26.42 6.32 7.75
CA LEU A 417 -26.68 6.66 6.34
C LEU A 417 -28.14 7.08 6.11
N ALA A 418 -29.09 6.35 6.69
CA ALA A 418 -30.52 6.67 6.58
C ALA A 418 -30.91 7.99 7.27
N LYS A 419 -30.13 8.45 8.25
CA LYS A 419 -30.35 9.72 8.98
C LYS A 419 -29.58 10.89 8.37
N PHE A 420 -28.43 10.62 7.73
CA PHE A 420 -27.53 11.64 7.15
C PHE A 420 -28.06 12.14 5.81
N MET A 421 -29.29 12.65 5.82
CA MET A 421 -30.05 13.07 4.64
C MET A 421 -30.41 14.53 4.71
N ASP A 422 -30.33 15.24 3.59
CA ASP A 422 -30.90 16.56 3.41
C ASP A 422 -32.41 16.41 3.07
N GLU A 423 -33.24 16.84 3.99
CA GLU A 423 -34.69 16.67 3.88
C GLU A 423 -35.33 17.40 2.68
N GLU A 424 -34.73 18.52 2.24
CA GLU A 424 -35.25 19.31 1.13
C GLU A 424 -34.90 18.74 -0.22
N THR A 425 -33.69 18.21 -0.39
CA THR A 425 -33.26 17.55 -1.64
C THR A 425 -33.69 16.09 -1.70
N GLY A 426 -33.91 15.46 -0.56
CA GLY A 426 -34.12 14.01 -0.48
C GLY A 426 -32.92 13.16 -0.78
N LEU A 427 -31.73 13.75 -0.76
CA LEU A 427 -30.43 13.13 -1.06
C LEU A 427 -29.52 13.19 0.18
N PRO A 428 -28.40 12.47 0.21
CA PRO A 428 -27.43 12.56 1.29
C PRO A 428 -26.95 13.99 1.54
N HIS A 429 -26.64 14.31 2.79
CA HIS A 429 -25.97 15.56 3.12
C HIS A 429 -24.64 15.68 2.38
N ALA A 430 -24.19 16.92 2.17
CA ALA A 430 -22.85 17.15 1.68
C ALA A 430 -21.81 16.55 2.65
N SER A 431 -20.81 15.90 2.07
CA SER A 431 -19.60 15.42 2.73
C SER A 431 -18.40 15.61 1.78
N TYR A 432 -17.19 15.30 2.22
CA TYR A 432 -16.07 15.29 1.29
C TYR A 432 -16.22 14.14 0.28
N ASP A 433 -15.85 14.41 -0.96
CA ASP A 433 -15.88 13.41 -2.03
C ASP A 433 -14.76 12.35 -1.85
N LEU A 434 -14.84 11.26 -2.62
CA LEU A 434 -13.85 10.19 -2.54
C LEU A 434 -12.41 10.65 -2.88
N TRP A 435 -12.27 11.78 -3.57
CA TRP A 435 -10.96 12.38 -3.87
C TRP A 435 -10.44 13.28 -2.74
N GLU A 436 -11.23 13.46 -1.66
CA GLU A 436 -10.89 14.22 -0.45
C GLU A 436 -10.74 15.74 -0.70
N GLU A 437 -11.33 16.25 -1.77
CA GLU A 437 -11.10 17.62 -2.25
C GLU A 437 -12.35 18.52 -2.17
N LYS A 438 -13.53 17.97 -2.43
CA LYS A 438 -14.78 18.75 -2.55
C LYS A 438 -15.79 18.38 -1.48
N PHE A 439 -16.22 19.39 -0.73
CA PHE A 439 -17.37 19.25 0.17
C PHE A 439 -18.66 19.47 -0.63
N SER A 440 -19.39 18.40 -0.93
CA SER A 440 -20.57 18.41 -1.78
C SER A 440 -21.43 17.15 -1.59
N THR A 441 -22.66 17.19 -2.09
CA THR A 441 -23.44 15.98 -2.36
C THR A 441 -22.99 15.45 -3.70
N SER A 442 -22.14 14.42 -3.71
CA SER A 442 -21.51 13.90 -4.92
C SER A 442 -22.29 12.77 -5.55
N THR A 443 -22.20 12.63 -6.88
CA THR A 443 -22.85 11.57 -7.64
C THR A 443 -22.36 10.19 -7.20
N TYR A 444 -21.05 10.03 -7.05
CA TYR A 444 -20.44 8.77 -6.61
C TYR A 444 -20.95 8.34 -5.23
N THR A 445 -20.84 9.22 -4.23
CA THR A 445 -21.25 8.90 -2.85
C THR A 445 -22.74 8.62 -2.77
N THR A 446 -23.58 9.39 -3.49
CA THR A 446 -25.04 9.17 -3.52
C THR A 446 -25.40 7.80 -4.12
N ALA A 447 -24.75 7.40 -5.23
CA ALA A 447 -24.95 6.09 -5.83
C ALA A 447 -24.59 4.95 -4.87
N LEU A 448 -23.46 5.09 -4.20
CA LEU A 448 -22.97 4.10 -3.25
C LEU A 448 -23.84 4.04 -1.98
N THR A 449 -24.29 5.18 -1.46
CA THR A 449 -25.20 5.24 -0.29
C THR A 449 -26.54 4.57 -0.60
N TRP A 450 -27.10 4.80 -1.79
CA TRP A 450 -28.29 4.07 -2.24
C TRP A 450 -28.06 2.56 -2.19
N ARG A 451 -26.98 2.08 -2.78
CA ARG A 451 -26.64 0.64 -2.81
C ARG A 451 -26.42 0.08 -1.40
N ALA A 452 -25.70 0.79 -0.56
CA ALA A 452 -25.42 0.37 0.81
C ALA A 452 -26.70 0.18 1.64
N LEU A 453 -27.68 1.07 1.48
CA LEU A 453 -28.98 0.98 2.15
C LEU A 453 -29.81 -0.21 1.63
N GLU A 454 -29.79 -0.48 0.33
CA GLU A 454 -30.44 -1.68 -0.25
C GLU A 454 -29.83 -2.98 0.30
N GLU A 455 -28.48 -3.07 0.35
CA GLU A 455 -27.81 -4.27 0.87
C GLU A 455 -28.00 -4.42 2.38
N ALA A 456 -27.98 -3.33 3.13
CA ALA A 456 -28.30 -3.37 4.56
C ALA A 456 -29.75 -3.84 4.80
N ALA A 457 -30.71 -3.40 3.98
CA ALA A 457 -32.09 -3.87 4.06
C ALA A 457 -32.22 -5.36 3.74
N ASN A 458 -31.43 -5.87 2.77
CA ASN A 458 -31.35 -7.31 2.48
C ASN A 458 -30.82 -8.10 3.68
N PHE A 459 -29.79 -7.60 4.37
CA PHE A 459 -29.31 -8.19 5.62
C PHE A 459 -30.38 -8.14 6.72
N ALA A 460 -31.12 -7.02 6.84
CA ALA A 460 -32.19 -6.90 7.84
C ALA A 460 -33.31 -7.94 7.61
N ASP A 461 -33.73 -8.17 6.36
CA ASP A 461 -34.67 -9.22 6.04
C ASP A 461 -34.11 -10.62 6.35
N MET A 462 -32.84 -10.87 6.01
CA MET A 462 -32.18 -12.14 6.25
C MET A 462 -32.09 -12.49 7.74
N PHE A 463 -31.92 -11.49 8.59
CA PHE A 463 -31.77 -11.65 10.03
C PHE A 463 -33.06 -11.34 10.83
N GLU A 464 -34.19 -11.20 10.13
CA GLU A 464 -35.54 -11.01 10.72
C GLU A 464 -35.71 -9.66 11.48
N TYR A 465 -35.15 -8.57 10.92
CA TYR A 465 -35.35 -7.20 11.40
C TYR A 465 -36.20 -6.36 10.41
N PRO A 466 -37.50 -6.65 10.25
CA PRO A 466 -38.31 -6.05 9.20
C PRO A 466 -38.47 -4.53 9.33
N ASP A 467 -38.46 -3.98 10.53
CA ASP A 467 -38.57 -2.53 10.73
C ASP A 467 -37.33 -1.79 10.21
N ASP A 468 -36.15 -2.34 10.38
CA ASP A 468 -34.90 -1.81 9.82
C ASP A 468 -34.93 -1.90 8.28
N ALA A 469 -35.35 -3.03 7.73
CA ALA A 469 -35.47 -3.22 6.28
C ALA A 469 -36.41 -2.18 5.63
N VAL A 470 -37.58 -1.96 6.21
CA VAL A 470 -38.55 -0.98 5.74
C VAL A 470 -37.98 0.44 5.79
N LYS A 471 -37.33 0.78 6.90
CA LYS A 471 -36.72 2.11 7.11
C LYS A 471 -35.64 2.40 6.06
N TRP A 472 -34.72 1.48 5.85
CA TRP A 472 -33.59 1.69 4.95
C TRP A 472 -34.01 1.68 3.48
N ARG A 473 -34.93 0.79 3.05
CA ARG A 473 -35.52 0.83 1.70
C ARG A 473 -36.27 2.13 1.42
N LYS A 474 -37.04 2.62 2.37
CA LYS A 474 -37.74 3.91 2.21
C LYS A 474 -36.74 5.05 1.95
N THR A 475 -35.59 5.05 2.62
CA THR A 475 -34.55 6.05 2.36
C THR A 475 -33.92 5.85 0.98
N ALA A 476 -33.61 4.61 0.60
CA ALA A 476 -33.11 4.30 -0.74
C ALA A 476 -34.09 4.71 -1.85
N GLU A 477 -35.40 4.47 -1.70
CA GLU A 477 -36.45 4.93 -2.61
C GLU A 477 -36.48 6.46 -2.72
N LYS A 478 -36.31 7.17 -1.58
CA LYS A 478 -36.25 8.65 -1.57
C LYS A 478 -35.03 9.14 -2.38
N ILE A 479 -33.86 8.52 -2.22
CA ILE A 479 -32.68 8.84 -3.02
C ILE A 479 -32.98 8.59 -4.49
N ALA A 480 -33.47 7.40 -4.87
CA ALA A 480 -33.76 7.02 -6.25
C ALA A 480 -34.72 7.97 -6.96
N GLY A 481 -35.68 8.55 -6.21
CA GLY A 481 -36.65 9.53 -6.73
C GLY A 481 -36.07 10.92 -7.02
N ASN A 482 -34.83 11.21 -6.64
CA ASN A 482 -34.24 12.56 -6.75
C ASN A 482 -32.92 12.59 -7.56
N LEU A 483 -32.55 11.52 -8.27
CA LEU A 483 -31.27 11.40 -8.96
C LEU A 483 -31.13 12.25 -10.23
N ASP A 484 -32.22 12.72 -10.81
CA ASP A 484 -32.20 13.54 -12.04
C ASP A 484 -31.34 14.80 -11.90
N VAL A 485 -31.18 15.32 -10.69
CA VAL A 485 -30.36 16.51 -10.38
C VAL A 485 -28.88 16.31 -10.78
N PHE A 486 -28.41 15.06 -10.81
CA PHE A 486 -27.01 14.78 -11.13
C PHE A 486 -26.69 14.77 -12.62
N PHE A 487 -27.66 14.75 -13.51
CA PHE A 487 -27.39 14.79 -14.95
C PHE A 487 -27.41 16.21 -15.50
N GLU A 488 -26.36 16.57 -16.27
CA GLU A 488 -26.25 17.86 -16.96
C GLU A 488 -26.55 17.68 -18.45
N PRO A 489 -27.75 18.04 -18.92
CA PRO A 489 -28.15 17.77 -20.31
C PRO A 489 -27.29 18.47 -21.36
N GLU A 490 -26.80 19.70 -21.11
CA GLU A 490 -25.97 20.44 -22.06
C GLU A 490 -24.60 19.80 -22.26
N ARG A 491 -24.05 19.20 -21.22
CA ARG A 491 -22.80 18.45 -21.31
C ARG A 491 -23.01 16.98 -21.69
N GLY A 492 -24.23 16.48 -21.56
CA GLY A 492 -24.57 15.08 -21.78
C GLY A 492 -23.89 14.14 -20.78
N ALA A 493 -23.68 14.55 -19.54
CA ALA A 493 -22.90 13.81 -18.57
C ALA A 493 -23.36 14.05 -17.14
N PHE A 494 -23.01 13.14 -16.24
CA PHE A 494 -23.21 13.37 -14.82
C PHE A 494 -22.32 14.50 -14.31
N ARG A 495 -22.89 15.33 -13.46
CA ARG A 495 -22.16 16.30 -12.64
C ARG A 495 -21.28 15.55 -11.64
N LYS A 496 -20.20 16.17 -11.19
CA LYS A 496 -19.45 15.68 -10.03
C LYS A 496 -20.32 15.71 -8.78
N GLY A 497 -21.10 16.76 -8.61
CA GLY A 497 -22.05 16.92 -7.51
C GLY A 497 -22.64 18.32 -7.44
N PHE A 498 -23.16 18.66 -6.28
CA PHE A 498 -23.65 20.00 -5.96
C PHE A 498 -23.51 20.33 -4.47
N LEU A 499 -23.54 21.61 -4.16
CA LEU A 499 -23.62 22.10 -2.79
C LEU A 499 -24.88 22.96 -2.61
N ARG A 500 -25.77 22.57 -1.68
CA ARG A 500 -26.94 23.36 -1.35
C ARG A 500 -26.53 24.57 -0.51
N GLN A 501 -26.87 25.75 -1.01
CA GLN A 501 -26.57 27.03 -0.37
C GLN A 501 -27.57 27.36 0.77
N PRO A 502 -27.24 28.31 1.66
CA PRO A 502 -28.12 28.73 2.74
C PRO A 502 -29.50 29.28 2.28
N ASP A 503 -29.58 29.81 1.06
CA ASP A 503 -30.83 30.31 0.46
C ASP A 503 -31.66 29.21 -0.23
N GLY A 504 -31.20 27.95 -0.16
CA GLY A 504 -31.86 26.81 -0.78
C GLY A 504 -31.47 26.55 -2.24
N SER A 505 -30.71 27.46 -2.88
CA SER A 505 -30.21 27.24 -4.24
C SER A 505 -29.15 26.13 -4.29
N LEU A 506 -28.99 25.47 -5.45
CA LEU A 506 -27.99 24.47 -5.69
C LEU A 506 -26.84 25.03 -6.52
N GLN A 507 -25.64 24.97 -5.97
CA GLN A 507 -24.42 25.29 -6.70
C GLN A 507 -23.88 24.00 -7.31
N PHE A 508 -24.00 23.85 -8.62
CA PHE A 508 -23.59 22.67 -9.35
C PHE A 508 -22.08 22.66 -9.64
N ASP A 509 -21.49 21.47 -9.53
CA ASP A 509 -20.17 21.16 -10.06
C ASP A 509 -20.34 20.26 -11.29
N ASN A 510 -20.20 20.84 -12.47
CA ASN A 510 -20.39 20.18 -13.77
C ASN A 510 -19.11 19.55 -14.31
N THR A 511 -18.06 19.41 -13.50
CA THR A 511 -16.82 18.74 -13.85
C THR A 511 -17.08 17.29 -14.29
N ILE A 512 -16.55 16.90 -15.42
CA ILE A 512 -16.56 15.51 -15.85
C ILE A 512 -15.56 14.74 -15.00
N ASP A 513 -16.09 13.80 -14.24
CA ASP A 513 -15.34 12.98 -13.27
C ASP A 513 -15.62 11.51 -13.51
N VAL A 514 -14.55 10.71 -13.66
CA VAL A 514 -14.67 9.26 -13.90
C VAL A 514 -15.44 8.57 -12.78
N SER A 515 -15.28 9.04 -11.53
CA SER A 515 -15.98 8.46 -10.37
C SER A 515 -17.49 8.62 -10.45
N SER A 516 -18.00 9.72 -11.04
CA SER A 516 -19.45 9.92 -11.21
C SER A 516 -20.07 8.85 -12.13
N ALA A 517 -19.40 8.57 -13.25
CA ALA A 517 -19.85 7.52 -14.18
C ALA A 517 -19.70 6.12 -13.56
N TYR A 518 -18.55 5.87 -12.92
CA TYR A 518 -18.29 4.59 -12.28
C TYR A 518 -19.28 4.30 -11.15
N GLY A 519 -19.50 5.26 -10.24
CA GLY A 519 -20.44 5.09 -9.14
C GLY A 519 -21.87 4.81 -9.61
N ALA A 520 -22.36 5.60 -10.59
CA ALA A 520 -23.67 5.39 -11.20
C ALA A 520 -23.79 3.99 -11.87
N MET A 521 -22.76 3.55 -12.58
CA MET A 521 -22.72 2.25 -13.25
C MET A 521 -22.61 1.10 -12.24
N MET A 522 -21.63 1.14 -11.37
CA MET A 522 -21.28 0.02 -10.49
C MET A 522 -22.33 -0.21 -9.40
N PHE A 523 -22.75 0.86 -8.76
CA PHE A 523 -23.60 0.74 -7.58
C PHE A 523 -25.09 0.95 -7.86
N ALA A 524 -25.44 1.77 -8.85
CA ALA A 524 -26.81 2.28 -8.98
C ALA A 524 -27.33 2.29 -10.44
N SER A 525 -26.82 1.43 -11.31
CA SER A 525 -27.22 1.38 -12.73
C SER A 525 -28.71 1.18 -12.94
N LYS A 526 -29.40 0.53 -11.99
CA LYS A 526 -30.86 0.31 -12.04
C LYS A 526 -31.68 1.61 -11.92
N VAL A 527 -31.12 2.65 -11.27
CA VAL A 527 -31.83 3.90 -10.96
C VAL A 527 -31.27 5.11 -11.69
N PHE A 528 -30.00 5.15 -12.08
CA PHE A 528 -29.41 6.26 -12.84
C PHE A 528 -29.68 6.24 -14.34
N GLY A 529 -30.12 5.11 -14.88
CA GLY A 529 -30.46 4.95 -16.30
C GLY A 529 -29.25 4.74 -17.22
N SER A 530 -29.33 3.71 -18.06
CA SER A 530 -28.22 3.27 -18.92
C SER A 530 -27.81 4.30 -19.98
N SER A 531 -28.75 5.14 -20.46
CA SER A 531 -28.44 6.20 -21.45
C SER A 531 -27.56 7.30 -20.87
N HIS A 532 -27.82 7.74 -19.65
CA HIS A 532 -27.02 8.77 -18.96
C HIS A 532 -25.63 8.25 -18.61
N ILE A 533 -25.53 6.99 -18.16
CA ILE A 533 -24.24 6.32 -17.92
C ILE A 533 -23.44 6.29 -19.22
N ARG A 534 -24.05 5.83 -20.31
CA ARG A 534 -23.37 5.75 -21.63
C ARG A 534 -22.86 7.12 -22.09
N SER A 535 -23.73 8.15 -22.09
CA SER A 535 -23.34 9.47 -22.57
C SER A 535 -22.24 10.10 -21.70
N THR A 536 -22.21 9.79 -20.38
CA THR A 536 -21.13 10.24 -19.49
C THR A 536 -19.80 9.56 -19.84
N TYR A 537 -19.80 8.25 -20.13
CA TYR A 537 -18.56 7.58 -20.59
C TYR A 537 -18.10 8.06 -21.96
N GLU A 538 -19.03 8.38 -22.88
CA GLU A 538 -18.70 9.04 -24.17
C GLU A 538 -18.02 10.41 -23.94
N ALA A 539 -18.45 11.17 -22.92
CA ALA A 539 -17.78 12.41 -22.55
C ALA A 539 -16.39 12.17 -21.95
N ILE A 540 -16.21 11.15 -21.12
CA ILE A 540 -14.92 10.73 -20.56
C ILE A 540 -13.95 10.32 -21.69
N GLU A 541 -14.39 9.49 -22.63
CA GLU A 541 -13.58 9.09 -23.81
C GLU A 541 -13.16 10.31 -24.63
N ARG A 542 -14.05 11.25 -24.82
CA ARG A 542 -13.79 12.47 -25.60
C ARG A 542 -12.83 13.43 -24.91
N LEU A 543 -12.89 13.59 -23.60
CA LEU A 543 -12.21 14.64 -22.85
C LEU A 543 -11.00 14.16 -22.02
N LEU A 544 -11.06 12.97 -21.47
CA LEU A 544 -10.09 12.50 -20.48
C LEU A 544 -9.24 11.32 -20.96
N LEU A 545 -9.87 10.29 -21.54
CA LEU A 545 -9.16 9.06 -21.88
C LEU A 545 -8.18 9.26 -23.05
N ASP A 546 -6.94 8.81 -22.86
CA ASP A 546 -5.87 8.82 -23.87
C ASP A 546 -5.56 10.21 -24.46
N LYS A 547 -5.61 11.26 -23.63
CA LYS A 547 -5.33 12.65 -24.05
C LYS A 547 -3.87 13.07 -23.87
N SER A 548 -3.03 12.19 -23.40
CA SER A 548 -1.60 12.40 -23.22
C SER A 548 -0.77 11.33 -23.95
N PRO A 549 0.53 11.56 -24.21
CA PRO A 549 1.42 10.56 -24.81
C PRO A 549 1.49 9.24 -24.01
N SER A 550 1.32 9.32 -22.71
CA SER A 550 1.33 8.14 -21.84
C SER A 550 0.04 7.32 -21.89
N GLY A 551 -1.05 7.86 -22.48
CA GLY A 551 -2.38 7.22 -22.46
C GLY A 551 -3.05 7.30 -21.09
N GLY A 552 -4.14 6.52 -20.91
CA GLY A 552 -4.88 6.45 -19.66
C GLY A 552 -5.78 7.68 -19.41
N SER A 553 -6.37 7.73 -18.21
CA SER A 553 -7.32 8.79 -17.80
C SER A 553 -6.92 9.42 -16.47
N PRO A 554 -6.94 10.77 -16.35
CA PRO A 554 -6.94 11.44 -15.06
C PRO A 554 -8.24 11.14 -14.29
N ARG A 555 -8.34 11.59 -13.05
CA ARG A 555 -9.55 11.43 -12.24
C ARG A 555 -10.73 12.23 -12.80
N TYR A 556 -10.47 13.49 -13.17
CA TYR A 556 -11.48 14.44 -13.67
C TYR A 556 -10.82 15.57 -14.49
N GLU A 557 -11.64 16.44 -15.08
CA GLU A 557 -11.18 17.63 -15.80
C GLU A 557 -10.38 18.56 -14.89
N ASP A 558 -9.21 19.01 -15.37
CA ASP A 558 -8.31 19.91 -14.67
C ASP A 558 -7.84 19.38 -13.29
N ASP A 559 -7.57 18.07 -13.22
CA ASP A 559 -7.02 17.42 -12.04
C ASP A 559 -5.62 17.94 -11.72
N ASN A 560 -5.53 18.74 -10.66
CA ASN A 560 -4.29 19.39 -10.25
C ASN A 560 -3.46 18.59 -9.24
N TYR A 561 -3.93 17.43 -8.80
CA TYR A 561 -3.23 16.64 -7.79
C TYR A 561 -1.95 16.04 -8.37
N PHE A 562 -0.79 16.46 -7.86
CA PHE A 562 0.54 16.13 -8.41
C PHE A 562 0.71 16.43 -9.91
N ALA A 563 -0.13 17.31 -10.49
CA ALA A 563 -0.08 17.63 -11.91
C ALA A 563 1.34 18.00 -12.34
N SER A 564 1.94 17.16 -13.20
CA SER A 564 3.33 17.30 -13.65
C SER A 564 3.47 18.14 -14.91
N ASN A 565 2.40 18.28 -15.69
CA ASN A 565 2.40 19.03 -16.94
C ASN A 565 1.05 19.73 -17.17
N PRO A 566 0.99 21.08 -17.12
CA PRO A 566 -0.26 21.84 -17.24
C PRO A 566 -0.89 21.80 -18.64
N LYS A 567 -0.24 21.18 -19.62
CA LYS A 567 -0.79 20.99 -20.97
C LYS A 567 -1.94 19.96 -20.97
N TYR A 568 -1.97 19.06 -19.99
CA TYR A 568 -2.95 17.99 -19.92
C TYR A 568 -3.92 18.20 -18.76
N MET A 569 -5.09 17.58 -18.83
CA MET A 569 -6.15 17.68 -17.81
C MET A 569 -5.79 17.05 -16.44
N GLY A 570 -4.60 16.51 -16.29
CA GLY A 570 -4.08 15.85 -15.12
C GLY A 570 -3.18 14.68 -15.49
N ASN A 571 -2.66 14.00 -14.49
CA ASN A 571 -1.86 12.79 -14.71
C ASN A 571 -2.79 11.59 -14.89
N PRO A 572 -2.44 10.60 -15.75
CA PRO A 572 -3.17 9.34 -15.82
C PRO A 572 -3.08 8.55 -14.51
N TRP A 573 -4.21 8.02 -14.05
CA TRP A 573 -4.32 7.13 -12.88
C TRP A 573 -4.66 5.72 -13.32
N PHE A 574 -4.09 4.72 -12.64
CA PHE A 574 -4.43 3.33 -12.91
C PHE A 574 -5.87 3.01 -12.53
N VAL A 575 -6.33 3.45 -11.35
CA VAL A 575 -7.68 3.20 -10.85
C VAL A 575 -8.75 3.70 -11.82
N THR A 576 -8.71 4.98 -12.19
CA THR A 576 -9.73 5.58 -13.08
C THR A 576 -9.68 5.01 -14.49
N THR A 577 -8.50 4.68 -14.99
CA THR A 577 -8.35 4.04 -16.31
C THR A 577 -8.96 2.63 -16.30
N LEU A 578 -8.75 1.85 -15.23
CA LEU A 578 -9.34 0.53 -15.05
C LEU A 578 -10.87 0.59 -14.86
N TRP A 579 -11.39 1.64 -14.23
CA TRP A 579 -12.85 1.87 -14.15
C TRP A 579 -13.50 2.10 -15.52
N VAL A 580 -12.78 2.72 -16.46
CA VAL A 580 -13.24 2.80 -17.86
C VAL A 580 -13.26 1.42 -18.51
N ALA A 581 -12.26 0.59 -18.25
CA ALA A 581 -12.24 -0.78 -18.76
C ALA A 581 -13.42 -1.63 -18.24
N GLN A 582 -13.79 -1.48 -16.98
CA GLN A 582 -14.98 -2.15 -16.42
C GLN A 582 -16.26 -1.75 -17.13
N TYR A 583 -16.41 -0.47 -17.50
CA TYR A 583 -17.53 -0.04 -18.34
C TYR A 583 -17.51 -0.72 -19.71
N TYR A 584 -16.35 -0.82 -20.35
CA TYR A 584 -16.25 -1.49 -21.65
C TYR A 584 -16.72 -2.94 -21.58
N LEU A 585 -16.36 -3.68 -20.55
CA LEU A 585 -16.86 -5.06 -20.35
C LEU A 585 -18.39 -5.09 -20.18
N GLN A 586 -18.96 -4.18 -19.41
CA GLN A 586 -20.43 -4.12 -19.21
C GLN A 586 -21.21 -3.83 -20.49
N VAL A 587 -20.59 -3.19 -21.47
CA VAL A 587 -21.22 -2.88 -22.76
C VAL A 587 -20.69 -3.76 -23.90
N HIS A 588 -20.01 -4.88 -23.57
CA HIS A 588 -19.45 -5.86 -24.51
C HIS A 588 -18.44 -5.26 -25.52
N ARG A 589 -17.64 -4.31 -25.05
CA ARG A 589 -16.49 -3.75 -25.77
C ARG A 589 -15.19 -4.39 -25.26
N ASP A 590 -15.13 -5.72 -25.28
CA ASP A 590 -14.07 -6.51 -24.65
C ASP A 590 -12.68 -6.17 -25.18
N HIS A 591 -12.56 -5.93 -26.49
CA HIS A 591 -11.30 -5.51 -27.10
C HIS A 591 -10.78 -4.15 -26.58
N ASP A 592 -11.67 -3.21 -26.28
CA ASP A 592 -11.27 -1.93 -25.68
C ASP A 592 -10.84 -2.11 -24.22
N ALA A 593 -11.47 -3.03 -23.50
CA ALA A 593 -11.04 -3.39 -22.14
C ALA A 593 -9.67 -4.08 -22.15
N GLU A 594 -9.45 -5.04 -23.07
CA GLU A 594 -8.13 -5.69 -23.26
C GLU A 594 -7.03 -4.69 -23.53
N ARG A 595 -7.26 -3.71 -24.41
CA ARG A 595 -6.31 -2.64 -24.71
C ARG A 595 -5.91 -1.83 -23.46
N ILE A 596 -6.86 -1.56 -22.55
CA ILE A 596 -6.56 -0.89 -21.27
C ILE A 596 -5.74 -1.81 -20.36
N VAL A 597 -6.08 -3.10 -20.28
CA VAL A 597 -5.30 -4.06 -19.49
C VAL A 597 -3.86 -4.14 -19.99
N GLU A 598 -3.66 -4.26 -21.31
CA GLU A 598 -2.33 -4.24 -21.93
C GLU A 598 -1.58 -2.94 -21.59
N TRP A 599 -2.28 -1.80 -21.63
CA TRP A 599 -1.71 -0.52 -21.21
C TRP A 599 -1.23 -0.57 -19.76
N VAL A 600 -2.05 -1.02 -18.81
CA VAL A 600 -1.67 -1.16 -17.39
C VAL A 600 -0.45 -2.06 -17.25
N LEU A 601 -0.48 -3.23 -17.88
CA LEU A 601 0.63 -4.20 -17.82
C LEU A 601 1.93 -3.61 -18.39
N SER A 602 1.85 -2.76 -19.41
CA SER A 602 3.01 -2.08 -20.02
C SER A 602 3.56 -0.92 -19.18
N LYS A 603 2.77 -0.37 -18.25
CA LYS A 603 3.13 0.78 -17.41
C LYS A 603 3.57 0.42 -15.99
N ARG A 604 3.58 -0.87 -15.65
CA ARG A 604 4.19 -1.35 -14.41
C ARG A 604 5.69 -1.01 -14.38
N ILE A 605 6.22 -0.72 -13.20
CA ILE A 605 7.68 -0.70 -13.06
C ILE A 605 8.26 -2.12 -13.25
N PRO A 606 9.56 -2.28 -13.48
CA PRO A 606 10.15 -3.61 -13.81
C PRO A 606 9.79 -4.75 -12.86
N SER A 607 9.65 -4.48 -11.58
CA SER A 607 9.22 -5.49 -10.59
C SER A 607 7.74 -5.90 -10.67
N GLY A 608 6.95 -5.25 -11.55
CA GLY A 608 5.51 -5.51 -11.69
C GLY A 608 4.63 -4.66 -10.78
N VAL A 609 5.21 -3.75 -9.99
CA VAL A 609 4.47 -2.89 -9.07
C VAL A 609 3.81 -1.72 -9.81
N LEU A 610 2.62 -1.32 -9.36
CA LEU A 610 1.83 -0.21 -9.90
C LEU A 610 1.87 1.00 -8.96
N SER A 611 2.12 2.17 -9.54
CA SER A 611 2.02 3.46 -8.84
C SER A 611 0.55 3.91 -8.72
N GLU A 612 0.34 5.05 -8.05
CA GLU A 612 -0.95 5.75 -8.06
C GLU A 612 -1.23 6.33 -9.44
N GLN A 613 -0.28 7.07 -9.98
CA GLN A 613 -0.37 7.79 -11.24
C GLN A 613 0.95 7.76 -11.99
N ILE A 614 0.91 8.14 -13.25
CA ILE A 614 2.10 8.25 -14.10
C ILE A 614 2.18 9.63 -14.75
N ASN A 615 3.41 10.02 -15.09
CA ASN A 615 3.65 11.26 -15.82
C ASN A 615 3.03 11.19 -17.23
N PRO A 616 2.20 12.15 -17.63
CA PRO A 616 1.52 12.15 -18.92
C PRO A 616 2.45 12.24 -20.13
N SER A 617 3.70 12.65 -19.95
CA SER A 617 4.66 12.84 -21.05
C SER A 617 5.57 11.63 -21.31
N ASP A 618 6.02 10.95 -20.25
CA ASP A 618 7.05 9.89 -20.32
C ASP A 618 6.70 8.61 -19.56
N SER A 619 5.53 8.55 -18.93
CA SER A 619 5.04 7.42 -18.14
C SER A 619 5.84 7.13 -16.86
N HIS A 620 6.70 8.04 -16.41
CA HIS A 620 7.40 7.85 -15.13
C HIS A 620 6.40 7.78 -13.96
N PRO A 621 6.57 6.84 -12.99
CA PRO A 621 5.70 6.76 -11.84
C PRO A 621 5.67 8.06 -11.03
N LEU A 622 4.49 8.46 -10.58
CA LEU A 622 4.26 9.65 -9.77
C LEU A 622 3.46 9.30 -8.51
N SER A 623 3.58 10.16 -7.50
CA SER A 623 2.99 9.97 -6.19
C SER A 623 3.60 8.73 -5.50
N VAL A 624 2.79 7.86 -4.88
CA VAL A 624 3.28 6.64 -4.23
C VAL A 624 3.40 5.46 -5.19
N THR A 625 4.38 4.60 -4.94
CA THR A 625 4.60 3.34 -5.65
C THR A 625 5.05 2.27 -4.64
N PRO A 626 4.19 1.28 -4.31
CA PRO A 626 2.87 1.00 -4.88
C PRO A 626 1.76 1.92 -4.40
N LEU A 627 0.64 1.97 -5.15
CA LEU A 627 -0.69 2.20 -4.59
C LEU A 627 -1.43 0.86 -4.55
N VAL A 628 -1.84 0.43 -3.38
CA VAL A 628 -2.45 -0.92 -3.20
C VAL A 628 -3.79 -1.03 -3.94
N TRP A 629 -4.57 0.05 -4.01
CA TRP A 629 -5.81 0.11 -4.77
C TRP A 629 -5.60 -0.13 -6.27
N SER A 630 -4.51 0.37 -6.87
CA SER A 630 -4.18 0.09 -8.27
C SER A 630 -4.02 -1.40 -8.55
N HIS A 631 -3.38 -2.12 -7.62
CA HIS A 631 -3.23 -3.58 -7.69
C HIS A 631 -4.56 -4.33 -7.54
N ALA A 632 -5.42 -3.87 -6.65
CA ALA A 632 -6.75 -4.45 -6.45
C ALA A 632 -7.63 -4.32 -7.70
N GLU A 633 -7.64 -3.16 -8.33
CA GLU A 633 -8.40 -2.93 -9.56
C GLU A 633 -7.86 -3.74 -10.74
N LEU A 634 -6.54 -3.94 -10.83
CA LEU A 634 -5.96 -4.83 -11.85
C LEU A 634 -6.46 -6.27 -11.68
N ILE A 635 -6.50 -6.78 -10.46
CA ILE A 635 -7.03 -8.13 -10.23
C ILE A 635 -8.51 -8.20 -10.62
N ASN A 636 -9.32 -7.24 -10.18
CA ASN A 636 -10.75 -7.22 -10.48
C ASN A 636 -11.04 -7.22 -11.97
N ILE A 637 -10.35 -6.37 -12.76
CA ILE A 637 -10.58 -6.32 -14.21
C ILE A 637 -10.12 -7.61 -14.92
N LEU A 638 -9.03 -8.22 -14.47
CA LEU A 638 -8.55 -9.49 -15.03
C LEU A 638 -9.54 -10.62 -14.78
N LEU A 639 -10.17 -10.66 -13.61
CA LEU A 639 -11.25 -11.60 -13.31
C LEU A 639 -12.45 -11.33 -14.22
N ASP A 640 -12.92 -10.08 -14.33
CA ASP A 640 -14.08 -9.72 -15.16
C ASP A 640 -13.84 -9.99 -16.66
N LEU A 641 -12.62 -9.84 -17.14
CA LEU A 641 -12.25 -10.03 -18.55
C LEU A 641 -12.19 -11.52 -18.94
N ARG A 642 -11.97 -12.42 -18.00
CA ARG A 642 -11.77 -13.85 -18.26
C ARG A 642 -12.91 -14.74 -17.75
N ASP A 643 -13.90 -14.18 -17.03
CA ASP A 643 -15.16 -14.84 -16.67
C ASP A 643 -16.13 -14.83 -17.88
#